data_5632822dc351d1562989fb9803404b7e
#
_entry.id   5632822dc351d1562989fb9803404b7e
#
_cell.length_a   1.000
_cell.length_b   1.000
_cell.length_c   1.000
_cell.angle_alpha   90.00
_cell.angle_beta   90.00
_cell.angle_gamma   90.00
#
_symmetry.space_group_name_H-M   'P 1'
#
loop_
_entity.id
_entity.type
_entity.pdbx_description
1 polymer ?
#
loop_
_entity_poly.entity_id
_entity_poly.type
_entity_poly.pdbx_seq_one_letter_code
_entity_poly.pdbx_strand_id
1 'polypeptide(L)'
;MVQEGGPILKDPLSIGNKSIILVCILAFIIRLIPSRNFAFPGNDAYIHHDIVMRLATEGLGILSRNPTSLLGLKPYAYPPFYHILGFLLYKIFNSQLVFFLLPPFLGMLTVLVFYKIAWKIFEKKREAILSAFLFSMVPSFATRTSVFIPESLGILLFTIILYLLIKYAKSMPGYSDIDNFSLGGFFKIFKGSFKYLITALLILSIYLFTHRGWVFLILTILLFILTFMIPSFKKRPVEVSILFLLAAAGILEFVLFTARLQTQPVTILGFPKWMGLIQIIFGLYGALFFIRSKNPIYKFILLWFVVFAIIGTYSFRFRDPYAAIPLSLMAGYGLAQAIIRLDRVKIQDYRILKKNLTPYIRLFIMSFLLIIPIMQGGVIAYVNVINPTPEQMEAFKWIYENTPANSVFLATMDDAYLLIGNTHRKDVLLWETIYQGMMGNPPTLKEKEMTEIEVKTIFITSQPNEAYYFLEKNNITYIYIRKDMHQQGLGLYLPTDTHFKTLIVTGDAAVYHYIPNPPLKGEKAKINFTGNPEHEKITSFIEKFWNGYSYSESGGYTPKEDDTAKDLEFGSAFKGCYDSNAMIAVLYAKLSSKTGDTRFKERSDYLIEWLEYKQMENGSFPGGMPPAEYTLATAQAIYPFKDLKTNETEKIVKKGLQFIENQINDEDIKIAANKESSQFMGTDYLKLKTKSQVGGISPDKKLVYNVIEKQKGDGSWTSTAYENIEILKGLAIYYLTTNDTKALKAIQKGSEWLKANQNDNGKFKGDGDSEIYSIGHYADASLVYYVAGDKKAMEKTLKYTLKKNXENDLTPLKSYLTLFWNLKMIYNEDIALELSSQVL
;
A
#
# COMPACT_ATOMS: atom_id res chain seq x y z
N MET A 1 -64.96 -0.41 17.84
CA MET A 1 -64.93 0.24 16.52
C MET A 1 -63.91 1.35 16.53
N VAL A 2 -62.75 1.10 15.96
CA VAL A 2 -61.69 2.09 15.79
C VAL A 2 -61.84 2.59 14.37
N GLN A 3 -62.26 3.84 14.22
CA GLN A 3 -62.34 4.46 12.92
C GLN A 3 -60.94 4.63 12.31
N GLU A 4 -60.75 3.97 11.20
CA GLU A 4 -59.62 4.21 10.31
C GLU A 4 -59.88 5.52 9.57
N GLY A 5 -58.98 6.44 9.60
CA GLY A 5 -59.18 7.60 8.76
C GLY A 5 -58.21 8.75 8.97
N GLY A 6 -57.05 8.61 8.46
CA GLY A 6 -56.18 9.73 8.08
C GLY A 6 -55.42 9.29 6.83
N PRO A 7 -54.99 10.23 5.96
CA PRO A 7 -54.20 9.80 4.81
C PRO A 7 -52.88 9.23 5.31
N ILE A 8 -52.82 7.94 5.32
CA ILE A 8 -51.60 7.19 5.55
C ILE A 8 -50.70 7.64 4.38
N LEU A 9 -49.68 8.47 4.65
CA LEU A 9 -48.54 8.55 3.74
C LEU A 9 -48.24 7.11 3.37
N LYS A 10 -48.49 6.77 2.14
CA LYS A 10 -48.22 5.42 1.65
C LYS A 10 -46.80 5.07 2.14
N ASP A 11 -46.75 4.07 3.01
CA ASP A 11 -45.50 3.57 3.57
C ASP A 11 -44.48 3.47 2.42
N PRO A 12 -43.43 4.27 2.41
CA PRO A 12 -42.43 4.16 1.31
C PRO A 12 -41.81 2.79 1.26
N LEU A 13 -41.98 1.97 2.30
CA LEU A 13 -41.49 0.60 2.35
C LEU A 13 -42.58 -0.40 2.01
N SER A 14 -43.80 0.02 1.65
CA SER A 14 -44.86 -0.83 1.16
C SER A 14 -44.69 -1.21 -0.31
N ILE A 15 -43.55 -0.90 -0.84
CA ILE A 15 -43.21 -1.12 -2.26
C ILE A 15 -42.77 -2.57 -2.42
N GLY A 16 -43.64 -3.43 -2.80
CA GLY A 16 -43.48 -4.84 -3.12
C GLY A 16 -42.07 -5.40 -3.32
N ASN A 17 -41.87 -6.23 -4.32
CA ASN A 17 -40.59 -6.86 -4.63
C ASN A 17 -39.56 -5.87 -5.15
N LYS A 18 -39.96 -4.64 -5.53
CA LYS A 18 -39.07 -3.58 -5.99
C LYS A 18 -38.12 -3.12 -4.90
N SER A 19 -38.54 -3.14 -3.62
CA SER A 19 -37.69 -2.69 -2.49
C SER A 19 -36.47 -3.58 -2.30
N ILE A 20 -36.64 -4.89 -2.36
CA ILE A 20 -35.50 -5.82 -2.19
C ILE A 20 -34.56 -5.76 -3.41
N ILE A 21 -35.10 -5.55 -4.61
CA ILE A 21 -34.29 -5.36 -5.82
C ILE A 21 -33.40 -4.12 -5.64
N LEU A 22 -33.99 -3.02 -5.15
CA LEU A 22 -33.23 -1.78 -4.89
C LEU A 22 -32.12 -2.00 -3.86
N VAL A 23 -32.42 -2.72 -2.76
CA VAL A 23 -31.42 -3.05 -1.73
C VAL A 23 -30.28 -3.89 -2.36
N CYS A 24 -30.61 -4.86 -3.20
CA CYS A 24 -29.62 -5.72 -3.88
C CYS A 24 -28.73 -4.90 -4.83
N ILE A 25 -29.33 -3.99 -5.61
CA ILE A 25 -28.59 -3.11 -6.52
C ILE A 25 -27.63 -2.22 -5.71
N LEU A 26 -28.13 -1.61 -4.64
CA LEU A 26 -27.33 -0.75 -3.78
C LEU A 26 -26.17 -1.54 -3.14
N ALA A 27 -26.46 -2.75 -2.67
CA ALA A 27 -25.44 -3.65 -2.10
C ALA A 27 -24.34 -3.95 -3.10
N PHE A 28 -24.70 -4.20 -4.36
CA PHE A 28 -23.75 -4.48 -5.44
C PHE A 28 -22.89 -3.26 -5.73
N ILE A 29 -23.51 -2.07 -5.86
CA ILE A 29 -22.80 -0.81 -6.16
C ILE A 29 -21.78 -0.47 -5.06
N ILE A 30 -22.21 -0.56 -3.78
CA ILE A 30 -21.32 -0.25 -2.65
C ILE A 30 -20.07 -1.16 -2.69
N ARG A 31 -20.24 -2.41 -3.08
CA ARG A 31 -19.16 -3.39 -3.13
C ARG A 31 -18.22 -3.23 -4.35
N LEU A 32 -18.64 -2.46 -5.35
CA LEU A 32 -17.78 -2.12 -6.48
C LEU A 32 -16.84 -0.95 -6.15
N ILE A 33 -17.19 -0.10 -5.18
CA ILE A 33 -16.40 1.11 -4.85
C ILE A 33 -14.92 0.78 -4.56
N PRO A 34 -14.59 -0.26 -3.76
CA PRO A 34 -13.18 -0.56 -3.49
C PRO A 34 -12.36 -0.92 -4.74
N SER A 35 -13.00 -1.44 -5.78
CA SER A 35 -12.31 -1.85 -7.02
C SER A 35 -12.41 -0.80 -8.14
N ARG A 36 -12.78 0.44 -7.82
CA ARG A 36 -13.01 1.50 -8.82
C ARG A 36 -11.82 1.81 -9.71
N ASN A 37 -10.61 1.51 -9.25
CA ASN A 37 -9.36 1.74 -10.00
C ASN A 37 -8.83 0.45 -10.65
N PHE A 38 -9.65 -0.60 -10.71
CA PHE A 38 -9.27 -1.92 -11.26
C PHE A 38 -8.04 -2.51 -10.56
N ALA A 39 -7.92 -2.24 -9.24
CA ALA A 39 -6.94 -2.84 -8.34
C ALA A 39 -7.69 -3.51 -7.21
N PHE A 40 -7.10 -4.57 -6.65
CA PHE A 40 -7.78 -5.32 -5.59
C PHE A 40 -7.77 -4.52 -4.28
N PRO A 41 -8.91 -4.46 -3.58
CA PRO A 41 -9.04 -3.70 -2.33
C PRO A 41 -8.60 -4.52 -1.11
N GLY A 42 -7.36 -4.91 -1.05
CA GLY A 42 -6.84 -5.68 0.06
C GLY A 42 -5.77 -6.65 -0.37
N ASN A 43 -4.83 -6.90 0.51
CA ASN A 43 -3.64 -7.68 0.19
C ASN A 43 -3.98 -9.13 -0.16
N ASP A 44 -4.92 -9.75 0.57
CA ASP A 44 -5.27 -11.17 0.39
C ASP A 44 -5.73 -11.47 -1.05
N ALA A 45 -6.43 -10.55 -1.68
CA ALA A 45 -6.96 -10.75 -3.03
C ALA A 45 -5.86 -11.02 -4.06
N TYR A 46 -4.71 -10.38 -3.90
CA TYR A 46 -3.58 -10.57 -4.82
C TYR A 46 -3.10 -12.01 -4.81
N ILE A 47 -3.07 -12.65 -3.63
CA ILE A 47 -2.63 -14.03 -3.48
C ILE A 47 -3.65 -14.98 -4.11
N HIS A 48 -4.93 -14.78 -3.83
CA HIS A 48 -5.99 -15.63 -4.37
C HIS A 48 -6.09 -15.49 -5.90
N HIS A 49 -5.90 -14.28 -6.41
CA HIS A 49 -5.82 -14.03 -7.85
C HIS A 49 -4.63 -14.78 -8.46
N ASP A 50 -3.45 -14.69 -7.82
CA ASP A 50 -2.26 -15.37 -8.30
C ASP A 50 -2.45 -16.90 -8.37
N ILE A 51 -3.11 -17.47 -7.36
CA ILE A 51 -3.43 -18.92 -7.37
C ILE A 51 -4.27 -19.27 -8.60
N VAL A 52 -5.29 -18.45 -8.91
CA VAL A 52 -6.14 -18.68 -10.08
C VAL A 52 -5.33 -18.59 -11.38
N MET A 53 -4.45 -17.58 -11.49
CA MET A 53 -3.62 -17.40 -12.68
C MET A 53 -2.61 -18.55 -12.86
N ARG A 54 -2.09 -19.10 -11.75
CA ARG A 54 -1.22 -20.28 -11.81
C ARG A 54 -2.01 -21.53 -12.21
N LEU A 55 -3.28 -21.67 -11.78
CA LEU A 55 -4.15 -22.72 -12.26
C LEU A 55 -4.34 -22.61 -13.78
N ALA A 56 -4.47 -21.40 -14.29
CA ALA A 56 -4.65 -21.13 -15.71
C ALA A 56 -3.42 -21.49 -16.54
N THR A 57 -2.21 -21.30 -15.99
CA THR A 57 -0.95 -21.53 -16.70
C THR A 57 -0.33 -22.91 -16.43
N GLU A 58 -0.46 -23.42 -15.20
CA GLU A 58 0.18 -24.66 -14.78
C GLU A 58 -0.80 -25.85 -14.67
N GLY A 59 -2.10 -25.58 -14.70
CA GLY A 59 -3.14 -26.59 -14.66
C GLY A 59 -3.56 -27.01 -13.27
N LEU A 60 -4.60 -27.87 -13.20
CA LEU A 60 -5.20 -28.34 -11.94
C LEU A 60 -4.26 -29.23 -11.12
N GLY A 61 -3.19 -29.71 -11.70
CA GLY A 61 -2.19 -30.54 -11.00
C GLY A 61 -1.60 -29.86 -9.78
N ILE A 62 -1.58 -28.53 -9.75
CA ILE A 62 -1.08 -27.76 -8.61
C ILE A 62 -1.90 -28.04 -7.33
N LEU A 63 -3.17 -28.43 -7.48
CA LEU A 63 -4.07 -28.70 -6.35
C LEU A 63 -4.04 -30.18 -5.92
N SER A 64 -3.54 -31.08 -6.76
CA SER A 64 -3.66 -32.52 -6.54
C SER A 64 -2.74 -33.04 -5.42
N ARG A 65 -1.76 -32.25 -5.02
CA ARG A 65 -0.75 -32.65 -4.04
C ARG A 65 -1.14 -32.35 -2.59
N ASN A 66 -2.30 -31.76 -2.37
CA ASN A 66 -2.70 -31.40 -1.02
C ASN A 66 -4.19 -31.70 -0.75
N PRO A 67 -4.54 -32.99 -0.59
CA PRO A 67 -5.94 -33.36 -0.32
C PRO A 67 -6.46 -32.81 1.00
N THR A 68 -5.60 -32.58 2.00
CA THR A 68 -6.03 -32.09 3.31
C THR A 68 -6.45 -30.62 3.26
N SER A 69 -6.00 -29.84 2.29
CA SER A 69 -6.43 -28.45 2.13
C SER A 69 -7.91 -28.37 1.74
N LEU A 70 -8.44 -29.42 1.13
CA LEU A 70 -9.86 -29.50 0.75
C LEU A 70 -10.78 -29.42 1.96
N LEU A 71 -10.33 -29.94 3.10
CA LEU A 71 -11.11 -29.95 4.34
C LEU A 71 -10.81 -28.74 5.22
N GLY A 72 -9.80 -27.94 4.87
CA GLY A 72 -9.43 -26.76 5.64
C GLY A 72 -8.87 -27.09 7.03
N LEU A 73 -8.34 -28.28 7.20
CA LEU A 73 -7.87 -28.74 8.51
C LEU A 73 -6.45 -28.30 8.86
N LYS A 74 -5.62 -27.99 7.85
CA LYS A 74 -4.26 -27.50 8.08
C LYS A 74 -4.22 -25.97 8.15
N PRO A 75 -3.43 -25.39 9.04
CA PRO A 75 -3.45 -23.94 9.27
C PRO A 75 -3.18 -23.08 8.03
N TYR A 76 -2.32 -23.52 7.13
CA TYR A 76 -1.91 -22.73 5.97
C TYR A 76 -2.46 -23.25 4.64
N ALA A 77 -3.27 -24.29 4.70
CA ALA A 77 -3.88 -24.84 3.48
C ALA A 77 -5.19 -24.11 3.17
N TYR A 78 -5.37 -23.77 1.91
CA TYR A 78 -6.60 -23.12 1.44
C TYR A 78 -7.45 -24.16 0.69
N PRO A 79 -8.72 -24.36 1.10
CA PRO A 79 -9.63 -25.20 0.33
C PRO A 79 -9.79 -24.60 -1.09
N PRO A 80 -9.73 -25.42 -2.15
CA PRO A 80 -9.53 -24.90 -3.50
C PRO A 80 -10.80 -24.55 -4.28
N PHE A 81 -12.00 -24.80 -3.75
CA PHE A 81 -13.24 -24.66 -4.54
C PHE A 81 -13.40 -23.26 -5.13
N TYR A 82 -13.11 -22.20 -4.34
CA TYR A 82 -13.24 -20.82 -4.80
C TYR A 82 -12.26 -20.51 -5.92
N HIS A 83 -11.04 -21.01 -5.81
CA HIS A 83 -10.01 -20.81 -6.85
C HIS A 83 -10.41 -21.52 -8.14
N ILE A 84 -10.97 -22.74 -8.02
CA ILE A 84 -11.48 -23.49 -9.18
C ILE A 84 -12.65 -22.73 -9.83
N LEU A 85 -13.55 -22.19 -9.02
CA LEU A 85 -14.67 -21.38 -9.53
C LEU A 85 -14.15 -20.14 -10.28
N GLY A 86 -13.20 -19.43 -9.68
CA GLY A 86 -12.56 -18.27 -10.32
C GLY A 86 -11.88 -18.63 -11.63
N PHE A 87 -11.15 -19.75 -11.64
CA PHE A 87 -10.48 -20.28 -12.81
C PHE A 87 -11.49 -20.60 -13.94
N LEU A 88 -12.57 -21.31 -13.62
CA LEU A 88 -13.61 -21.66 -14.61
C LEU A 88 -14.26 -20.41 -15.20
N LEU A 89 -14.62 -19.45 -14.34
CA LEU A 89 -15.22 -18.20 -14.81
C LEU A 89 -14.24 -17.41 -15.67
N TYR A 90 -12.96 -17.35 -15.27
CA TYR A 90 -11.92 -16.69 -16.07
C TYR A 90 -11.78 -17.36 -17.46
N LYS A 91 -11.81 -18.70 -17.51
CA LYS A 91 -11.73 -19.44 -18.79
C LYS A 91 -12.94 -19.19 -19.69
N ILE A 92 -14.14 -19.09 -19.08
CA ILE A 92 -15.39 -18.86 -19.83
C ILE A 92 -15.41 -17.43 -20.42
N PHE A 93 -15.12 -16.42 -19.59
CA PHE A 93 -15.25 -15.01 -19.98
C PHE A 93 -13.98 -14.39 -20.53
N ASN A 94 -12.83 -15.03 -20.30
CA ASN A 94 -11.51 -14.57 -20.71
C ASN A 94 -11.26 -13.09 -20.34
N SER A 95 -11.63 -12.71 -19.12
CA SER A 95 -11.57 -11.32 -18.66
C SER A 95 -11.19 -11.23 -17.18
N GLN A 96 -10.28 -10.31 -16.88
CA GLN A 96 -9.90 -9.97 -15.50
C GLN A 96 -11.09 -9.36 -14.71
N LEU A 97 -12.11 -8.86 -15.39
CA LEU A 97 -13.28 -8.30 -14.72
C LEU A 97 -13.99 -9.32 -13.83
N VAL A 98 -13.85 -10.62 -14.12
CA VAL A 98 -14.38 -11.69 -13.27
C VAL A 98 -13.98 -11.50 -11.80
N PHE A 99 -12.71 -11.14 -11.57
CA PHE A 99 -12.17 -11.04 -10.21
C PHE A 99 -12.67 -9.81 -9.46
N PHE A 100 -13.14 -8.79 -10.18
CA PHE A 100 -13.71 -7.59 -9.59
C PHE A 100 -15.22 -7.66 -9.42
N LEU A 101 -15.91 -8.44 -10.26
CA LEU A 101 -17.37 -8.52 -10.23
C LEU A 101 -17.90 -9.69 -9.39
N LEU A 102 -17.15 -10.79 -9.29
CA LEU A 102 -17.61 -11.98 -8.57
C LEU A 102 -17.90 -11.73 -7.09
N PRO A 103 -16.96 -11.13 -6.29
CA PRO A 103 -17.28 -10.89 -4.88
C PRO A 103 -18.50 -9.99 -4.66
N PRO A 104 -18.64 -8.83 -5.32
CA PRO A 104 -19.85 -8.02 -5.18
C PRO A 104 -21.12 -8.77 -5.54
N PHE A 105 -21.08 -9.61 -6.57
CA PHE A 105 -22.23 -10.42 -6.97
C PHE A 105 -22.59 -11.43 -5.87
N LEU A 106 -21.59 -12.10 -5.29
CA LEU A 106 -21.80 -13.04 -4.18
C LEU A 106 -22.34 -12.31 -2.94
N GLY A 107 -21.85 -11.12 -2.66
CA GLY A 107 -22.32 -10.27 -1.58
C GLY A 107 -23.79 -9.90 -1.77
N MET A 108 -24.15 -9.51 -2.98
CA MET A 108 -25.55 -9.21 -3.34
C MET A 108 -26.46 -10.44 -3.15
N LEU A 109 -26.02 -11.63 -3.60
CA LEU A 109 -26.77 -12.87 -3.41
C LEU A 109 -26.91 -13.20 -1.92
N THR A 110 -25.89 -12.92 -1.12
CA THR A 110 -25.93 -13.11 0.33
C THR A 110 -27.02 -12.25 0.95
N VAL A 111 -27.13 -10.99 0.51
CA VAL A 111 -28.19 -10.07 0.98
C VAL A 111 -29.59 -10.62 0.63
N LEU A 112 -29.72 -11.17 -0.58
CA LEU A 112 -31.00 -11.77 -1.01
C LEU A 112 -31.38 -12.99 -0.14
N VAL A 113 -30.42 -13.87 0.14
CA VAL A 113 -30.65 -15.03 1.03
C VAL A 113 -30.97 -14.53 2.45
N PHE A 114 -30.27 -13.54 2.94
CA PHE A 114 -30.49 -12.92 4.25
C PHE A 114 -31.93 -12.35 4.33
N TYR A 115 -32.38 -11.68 3.26
CA TYR A 115 -33.77 -11.20 3.18
C TYR A 115 -34.76 -12.38 3.34
N LYS A 116 -34.50 -13.52 2.68
CA LYS A 116 -35.35 -14.71 2.80
C LYS A 116 -35.34 -15.27 4.23
N ILE A 117 -34.17 -15.22 4.91
CA ILE A 117 -34.07 -15.60 6.32
C ILE A 117 -34.97 -14.68 7.18
N ALA A 118 -34.81 -13.37 7.02
CA ALA A 118 -35.59 -12.39 7.79
C ALA A 118 -37.07 -12.51 7.52
N TRP A 119 -37.44 -12.70 6.24
CA TRP A 119 -38.82 -12.94 5.86
C TRP A 119 -39.39 -14.20 6.53
N LYS A 120 -38.61 -15.27 6.56
CA LYS A 120 -39.03 -16.54 7.16
C LYS A 120 -39.18 -16.43 8.68
N ILE A 121 -38.35 -15.62 9.33
CA ILE A 121 -38.39 -15.42 10.79
C ILE A 121 -39.54 -14.52 11.18
N PHE A 122 -39.68 -13.36 10.55
CA PHE A 122 -40.61 -12.29 10.98
C PHE A 122 -41.97 -12.41 10.32
N GLU A 123 -42.05 -12.98 9.12
CA GLU A 123 -43.26 -13.09 8.29
C GLU A 123 -43.89 -11.69 8.06
N LYS A 124 -43.07 -10.65 8.16
CA LYS A 124 -43.45 -9.25 7.95
C LYS A 124 -42.44 -8.61 7.00
N LYS A 125 -42.94 -8.04 5.93
CA LYS A 125 -42.12 -7.50 4.83
C LYS A 125 -41.25 -6.34 5.26
N ARG A 126 -41.76 -5.40 6.06
CA ARG A 126 -41.02 -4.24 6.53
C ARG A 126 -39.78 -4.67 7.32
N GLU A 127 -39.97 -5.54 8.31
CA GLU A 127 -38.91 -6.06 9.15
C GLU A 127 -37.85 -6.79 8.31
N ALA A 128 -38.29 -7.57 7.33
CA ALA A 128 -37.40 -8.34 6.45
C ALA A 128 -36.54 -7.41 5.56
N ILE A 129 -37.16 -6.39 4.97
CA ILE A 129 -36.49 -5.43 4.07
C ILE A 129 -35.48 -4.59 4.88
N LEU A 130 -35.89 -4.09 6.04
CA LEU A 130 -35.02 -3.27 6.90
C LEU A 130 -33.82 -4.10 7.39
N SER A 131 -34.07 -5.37 7.79
CA SER A 131 -32.98 -6.26 8.18
C SER A 131 -31.98 -6.46 7.04
N ALA A 132 -32.48 -6.73 5.83
CA ALA A 132 -31.63 -6.95 4.65
C ALA A 132 -30.85 -5.67 4.28
N PHE A 133 -31.52 -4.51 4.35
CA PHE A 133 -30.86 -3.23 4.10
C PHE A 133 -29.72 -2.98 5.10
N LEU A 134 -30.01 -3.12 6.39
CA LEU A 134 -29.01 -2.88 7.44
C LEU A 134 -27.85 -3.87 7.33
N PHE A 135 -28.14 -5.14 7.02
CA PHE A 135 -27.11 -6.15 6.81
C PHE A 135 -26.23 -5.81 5.59
N SER A 136 -26.85 -5.37 4.49
CA SER A 136 -26.12 -5.02 3.27
C SER A 136 -25.12 -3.88 3.50
N MET A 137 -25.40 -3.01 4.48
CA MET A 137 -24.58 -1.84 4.80
C MET A 137 -23.63 -2.07 5.98
N VAL A 138 -23.58 -3.26 6.55
CA VAL A 138 -22.59 -3.61 7.59
C VAL A 138 -21.19 -3.44 7.00
N PRO A 139 -20.34 -2.54 7.55
CA PRO A 139 -19.04 -2.28 6.91
C PRO A 139 -18.14 -3.50 6.79
N SER A 140 -18.06 -4.36 7.81
CA SER A 140 -17.25 -5.57 7.75
C SER A 140 -17.72 -6.55 6.68
N PHE A 141 -19.04 -6.73 6.56
CA PHE A 141 -19.63 -7.59 5.53
C PHE A 141 -19.41 -7.00 4.13
N ALA A 142 -19.66 -5.70 3.96
CA ALA A 142 -19.45 -5.03 2.68
C ALA A 142 -17.98 -5.14 2.23
N THR A 143 -17.04 -4.92 3.16
CA THR A 143 -15.60 -5.01 2.87
C THR A 143 -15.21 -6.45 2.47
N ARG A 144 -15.62 -7.46 3.24
CA ARG A 144 -15.23 -8.85 2.96
C ARG A 144 -15.86 -9.41 1.68
N THR A 145 -16.99 -8.87 1.25
CA THR A 145 -17.65 -9.28 0.00
C THR A 145 -17.36 -8.34 -1.17
N SER A 146 -16.42 -7.41 -1.00
CA SER A 146 -15.88 -6.58 -2.09
C SER A 146 -14.58 -7.16 -2.66
N VAL A 147 -13.96 -8.11 -1.97
CA VAL A 147 -12.59 -8.57 -2.21
C VAL A 147 -12.60 -9.99 -2.76
N PHE A 148 -11.75 -10.27 -3.76
CA PHE A 148 -11.63 -11.61 -4.34
C PHE A 148 -10.92 -12.54 -3.35
N ILE A 149 -11.71 -13.06 -2.40
CA ILE A 149 -11.24 -14.01 -1.37
C ILE A 149 -12.27 -15.11 -1.18
N PRO A 150 -11.88 -16.31 -0.77
CA PRO A 150 -12.82 -17.43 -0.57
C PRO A 150 -13.93 -17.12 0.43
N GLU A 151 -13.69 -16.21 1.38
CA GLU A 151 -14.69 -15.83 2.37
C GLU A 151 -15.94 -15.21 1.73
N SER A 152 -15.81 -14.55 0.57
CA SER A 152 -16.97 -13.95 -0.12
C SER A 152 -18.01 -15.02 -0.52
N LEU A 153 -17.54 -16.18 -0.97
CA LEU A 153 -18.43 -17.33 -1.23
C LEU A 153 -18.81 -18.03 0.08
N GLY A 154 -17.86 -18.11 1.02
CA GLY A 154 -18.09 -18.74 2.32
C GLY A 154 -19.25 -18.12 3.07
N ILE A 155 -19.35 -16.78 3.09
CA ILE A 155 -20.44 -16.07 3.77
C ILE A 155 -21.79 -16.41 3.10
N LEU A 156 -21.81 -16.48 1.78
CA LEU A 156 -23.03 -16.89 1.05
C LEU A 156 -23.46 -18.31 1.45
N LEU A 157 -22.53 -19.24 1.43
CA LEU A 157 -22.83 -20.64 1.80
C LEU A 157 -23.28 -20.73 3.26
N PHE A 158 -22.64 -19.98 4.16
CA PHE A 158 -23.03 -19.89 5.56
C PHE A 158 -24.48 -19.43 5.70
N THR A 159 -24.87 -18.38 4.99
CA THR A 159 -26.26 -17.86 5.05
C THR A 159 -27.25 -18.81 4.43
N ILE A 160 -26.87 -19.55 3.38
CA ILE A 160 -27.76 -20.59 2.78
C ILE A 160 -28.01 -21.69 3.80
N ILE A 161 -26.96 -22.17 4.48
CA ILE A 161 -27.11 -23.21 5.53
C ILE A 161 -27.99 -22.69 6.66
N LEU A 162 -27.77 -21.44 7.09
CA LEU A 162 -28.60 -20.81 8.13
C LEU A 162 -30.09 -20.77 7.69
N TYR A 163 -30.34 -20.39 6.44
CA TYR A 163 -31.71 -20.37 5.89
C TYR A 163 -32.34 -21.76 5.98
N LEU A 164 -31.61 -22.79 5.62
CA LEU A 164 -32.10 -24.18 5.67
C LEU A 164 -32.37 -24.64 7.12
N LEU A 165 -31.49 -24.22 8.07
CA LEU A 165 -31.67 -24.51 9.49
C LEU A 165 -32.95 -23.83 10.04
N ILE A 166 -33.20 -22.58 9.63
CA ILE A 166 -34.41 -21.85 10.04
C ILE A 166 -35.66 -22.53 9.47
N LYS A 167 -35.61 -22.96 8.19
CA LYS A 167 -36.69 -23.72 7.59
C LYS A 167 -36.93 -25.04 8.32
N TYR A 168 -35.82 -25.72 8.66
CA TYR A 168 -35.89 -26.95 9.45
C TYR A 168 -36.59 -26.70 10.80
N ALA A 169 -36.13 -25.69 11.54
CA ALA A 169 -36.65 -25.30 12.84
C ALA A 169 -38.16 -25.01 12.76
N LYS A 170 -38.58 -24.24 11.76
CA LYS A 170 -40.00 -23.89 11.57
C LYS A 170 -40.86 -25.09 11.18
N SER A 171 -40.27 -26.14 10.65
CA SER A 171 -41.00 -27.38 10.33
C SER A 171 -41.18 -28.28 11.54
N MET A 172 -40.51 -27.98 12.66
CA MET A 172 -40.66 -28.76 13.89
C MET A 172 -41.99 -28.45 14.59
N PRO A 173 -42.73 -29.49 15.09
CA PRO A 173 -43.94 -29.25 15.86
C PRO A 173 -43.63 -28.47 17.14
N GLY A 174 -44.40 -27.42 17.44
CA GLY A 174 -44.27 -26.62 18.65
C GLY A 174 -43.10 -25.67 18.68
N TYR A 175 -42.47 -25.39 17.54
CA TYR A 175 -41.29 -24.51 17.50
C TYR A 175 -41.57 -23.08 17.99
N SER A 176 -42.80 -22.61 17.85
CA SER A 176 -43.22 -21.25 18.15
C SER A 176 -43.29 -20.93 19.65
N ASP A 177 -43.30 -21.95 20.50
CA ASP A 177 -43.37 -21.77 21.96
C ASP A 177 -42.30 -22.65 22.63
N ILE A 178 -41.30 -22.01 23.19
CA ILE A 178 -40.15 -22.65 23.82
C ILE A 178 -40.56 -23.55 24.99
N ASP A 179 -41.63 -23.22 25.68
CA ASP A 179 -42.11 -23.99 26.83
C ASP A 179 -42.69 -25.34 26.42
N ASN A 180 -43.17 -25.48 25.17
CA ASN A 180 -43.76 -26.71 24.64
C ASN A 180 -42.75 -27.58 23.89
N PHE A 181 -41.51 -27.11 23.72
CA PHE A 181 -40.51 -27.83 22.97
C PHE A 181 -39.89 -28.95 23.84
N SER A 182 -39.72 -30.13 23.29
CA SER A 182 -39.18 -31.29 24.00
C SER A 182 -38.07 -31.97 23.19
N LEU A 183 -37.10 -32.56 23.87
CA LEU A 183 -36.03 -33.33 23.21
C LEU A 183 -36.59 -34.57 22.49
N GLY A 184 -37.61 -35.22 23.04
CA GLY A 184 -38.28 -36.34 22.41
C GLY A 184 -38.94 -35.92 21.10
N GLY A 185 -39.60 -34.75 21.09
CA GLY A 185 -40.17 -34.17 19.90
C GLY A 185 -39.08 -33.84 18.85
N PHE A 186 -37.92 -33.38 19.32
CA PHE A 186 -36.80 -33.10 18.44
C PHE A 186 -36.38 -34.33 17.64
N PHE A 187 -36.27 -35.50 18.29
CA PHE A 187 -35.87 -36.74 17.60
C PHE A 187 -36.95 -37.28 16.64
N LYS A 188 -38.24 -37.00 16.91
CA LYS A 188 -39.33 -37.39 16.05
C LYS A 188 -39.38 -36.61 14.72
N ILE A 189 -38.65 -35.48 14.67
CA ILE A 189 -38.71 -34.53 13.57
C ILE A 189 -37.86 -34.97 12.37
N PHE A 190 -36.98 -35.94 12.54
CA PHE A 190 -36.14 -36.43 11.45
C PHE A 190 -36.96 -36.94 10.26
N LYS A 191 -38.23 -37.28 10.45
CA LYS A 191 -39.11 -37.78 9.36
C LYS A 191 -39.68 -36.67 8.47
N GLY A 192 -39.94 -35.46 9.00
CA GLY A 192 -40.66 -34.44 8.23
C GLY A 192 -39.79 -33.45 7.46
N SER A 193 -38.57 -33.21 7.93
CA SER A 193 -37.73 -32.13 7.44
C SER A 193 -36.40 -32.59 6.84
N PHE A 194 -36.29 -33.85 6.57
CA PHE A 194 -35.05 -34.51 6.15
C PHE A 194 -34.41 -33.86 4.92
N LYS A 195 -35.27 -33.41 3.97
CA LYS A 195 -34.79 -32.72 2.76
C LYS A 195 -33.96 -31.48 3.06
N TYR A 196 -34.31 -30.68 4.09
CA TYR A 196 -33.58 -29.48 4.47
C TYR A 196 -32.21 -29.84 5.05
N LEU A 197 -32.15 -30.92 5.86
CA LEU A 197 -30.89 -31.39 6.44
C LEU A 197 -29.96 -31.94 5.37
N ILE A 198 -30.48 -32.73 4.41
CA ILE A 198 -29.66 -33.28 3.31
C ILE A 198 -29.10 -32.13 2.48
N THR A 199 -29.95 -31.17 2.12
CA THR A 199 -29.49 -30.00 1.34
C THR A 199 -28.45 -29.20 2.12
N ALA A 200 -28.65 -29.00 3.43
CA ALA A 200 -27.69 -28.32 4.28
C ALA A 200 -26.34 -29.05 4.34
N LEU A 201 -26.36 -30.39 4.41
CA LEU A 201 -25.14 -31.20 4.40
C LEU A 201 -24.40 -31.13 3.08
N LEU A 202 -25.11 -31.08 1.95
CA LEU A 202 -24.51 -30.91 0.63
C LEU A 202 -23.83 -29.52 0.52
N ILE A 203 -24.53 -28.47 0.97
CA ILE A 203 -23.98 -27.11 0.98
C ILE A 203 -22.79 -27.04 1.96
N LEU A 204 -22.86 -27.70 3.10
CA LEU A 204 -21.76 -27.77 4.07
C LEU A 204 -20.53 -28.43 3.43
N SER A 205 -20.71 -29.48 2.64
CA SER A 205 -19.62 -30.13 1.92
C SER A 205 -18.91 -29.12 1.01
N ILE A 206 -19.67 -28.34 0.23
CA ILE A 206 -19.11 -27.28 -0.63
C ILE A 206 -18.39 -26.22 0.21
N TYR A 207 -18.97 -25.85 1.37
CA TYR A 207 -18.41 -24.87 2.27
C TYR A 207 -17.05 -25.30 2.80
N LEU A 208 -16.92 -26.57 3.20
CA LEU A 208 -15.65 -27.13 3.68
C LEU A 208 -14.56 -27.08 2.61
N PHE A 209 -14.94 -27.23 1.32
CA PHE A 209 -14.03 -27.11 0.18
C PHE A 209 -13.77 -25.66 -0.22
N THR A 210 -14.46 -24.69 0.39
CA THR A 210 -14.38 -23.26 0.01
C THR A 210 -13.56 -22.44 1.00
N HIS A 211 -13.86 -22.55 2.31
CA HIS A 211 -13.31 -21.61 3.29
C HIS A 211 -13.24 -22.21 4.68
N ARG A 212 -12.25 -21.80 5.46
CA ARG A 212 -12.07 -22.25 6.84
C ARG A 212 -13.08 -21.66 7.83
N GLY A 213 -13.95 -20.77 7.40
CA GLY A 213 -15.01 -20.18 8.21
C GLY A 213 -16.07 -21.17 8.70
N TRP A 214 -15.99 -22.44 8.31
CA TRP A 214 -16.85 -23.50 8.81
C TRP A 214 -16.81 -23.61 10.34
N VAL A 215 -15.73 -23.19 10.99
CA VAL A 215 -15.66 -23.19 12.46
C VAL A 215 -16.68 -22.23 13.07
N PHE A 216 -16.95 -21.07 12.43
CA PHE A 216 -18.00 -20.15 12.87
C PHE A 216 -19.39 -20.77 12.71
N LEU A 217 -19.57 -21.53 11.65
CA LEU A 217 -20.82 -22.23 11.37
C LEU A 217 -21.08 -23.32 12.43
N ILE A 218 -20.06 -24.11 12.78
CA ILE A 218 -20.19 -25.16 13.79
C ILE A 218 -20.63 -24.55 15.14
N LEU A 219 -19.99 -23.44 15.55
CA LEU A 219 -20.38 -22.77 16.79
C LEU A 219 -21.83 -22.26 16.68
N THR A 220 -22.20 -21.69 15.56
CA THR A 220 -23.58 -21.22 15.31
C THR A 220 -24.58 -22.39 15.42
N ILE A 221 -24.27 -23.56 14.85
CA ILE A 221 -25.09 -24.76 14.92
C ILE A 221 -25.20 -25.24 16.37
N LEU A 222 -24.09 -25.25 17.11
CA LEU A 222 -24.10 -25.64 18.53
C LEU A 222 -25.02 -24.72 19.34
N LEU A 223 -24.94 -23.41 19.10
CA LEU A 223 -25.81 -22.44 19.79
C LEU A 223 -27.26 -22.65 19.42
N PHE A 224 -27.55 -22.99 18.16
CA PHE A 224 -28.89 -23.34 17.67
C PHE A 224 -29.42 -24.55 18.43
N ILE A 225 -28.65 -25.64 18.53
CA ILE A 225 -29.01 -26.85 19.22
C ILE A 225 -29.26 -26.56 20.71
N LEU A 226 -28.36 -25.82 21.36
CA LEU A 226 -28.47 -25.46 22.78
C LEU A 226 -29.78 -24.73 23.06
N THR A 227 -30.16 -23.80 22.19
CA THR A 227 -31.41 -23.02 22.38
C THR A 227 -32.63 -23.92 22.41
N PHE A 228 -32.66 -24.94 21.57
CA PHE A 228 -33.81 -25.86 21.53
C PHE A 228 -33.75 -26.96 22.60
N MET A 229 -32.57 -27.10 23.27
CA MET A 229 -32.41 -28.08 24.35
C MET A 229 -32.75 -27.53 25.73
N ILE A 230 -32.60 -26.22 25.94
CA ILE A 230 -32.80 -25.58 27.25
C ILE A 230 -34.16 -25.90 27.86
N PRO A 231 -35.29 -25.83 27.11
CA PRO A 231 -36.60 -26.16 27.70
C PRO A 231 -36.75 -27.61 28.12
N SER A 232 -35.95 -28.52 27.56
CA SER A 232 -35.99 -29.94 27.88
C SER A 232 -35.27 -30.29 29.16
N PHE A 233 -34.54 -29.35 29.78
CA PHE A 233 -33.69 -29.60 30.95
C PHE A 233 -34.49 -30.16 32.16
N LYS A 234 -35.68 -29.62 32.40
CA LYS A 234 -36.52 -30.03 33.52
C LYS A 234 -37.02 -31.48 33.35
N LYS A 235 -37.23 -31.94 32.12
CA LYS A 235 -37.78 -33.27 31.83
C LYS A 235 -36.68 -34.34 31.72
N ARG A 236 -35.50 -33.99 31.25
CA ARG A 236 -34.41 -34.94 31.01
C ARG A 236 -33.05 -34.31 31.41
N PRO A 237 -32.88 -34.10 32.72
CA PRO A 237 -31.69 -33.32 33.17
C PRO A 237 -30.34 -33.99 32.86
N VAL A 238 -30.28 -35.35 32.95
CA VAL A 238 -29.01 -36.06 32.69
C VAL A 238 -28.58 -35.96 31.25
N GLU A 239 -29.54 -36.25 30.31
CA GLU A 239 -29.24 -36.21 28.86
C GLU A 239 -28.83 -34.80 28.40
N VAL A 240 -29.58 -33.80 28.86
CA VAL A 240 -29.31 -32.39 28.51
C VAL A 240 -28.00 -31.93 29.12
N SER A 241 -27.69 -32.37 30.34
CA SER A 241 -26.39 -32.05 30.99
C SER A 241 -25.22 -32.62 30.19
N ILE A 242 -25.33 -33.89 29.72
CA ILE A 242 -24.29 -34.50 28.90
C ILE A 242 -24.09 -33.68 27.59
N LEU A 243 -25.20 -33.31 26.95
CA LEU A 243 -25.12 -32.50 25.71
C LEU A 243 -24.54 -31.12 25.97
N PHE A 244 -24.88 -30.50 27.12
CA PHE A 244 -24.28 -29.24 27.54
C PHE A 244 -22.78 -29.36 27.74
N LEU A 245 -22.33 -30.44 28.36
CA LEU A 245 -20.91 -30.70 28.58
C LEU A 245 -20.17 -30.90 27.28
N LEU A 246 -20.77 -31.64 26.33
CA LEU A 246 -20.19 -31.84 25.01
C LEU A 246 -20.11 -30.54 24.23
N ALA A 247 -21.15 -29.71 24.29
CA ALA A 247 -21.18 -28.40 23.67
C ALA A 247 -20.13 -27.45 24.29
N ALA A 248 -20.00 -27.47 25.63
CA ALA A 248 -19.00 -26.67 26.33
C ALA A 248 -17.59 -27.12 25.95
N ALA A 249 -17.36 -28.42 25.83
CA ALA A 249 -16.07 -28.96 25.39
C ALA A 249 -15.75 -28.51 23.97
N GLY A 250 -16.78 -28.56 23.09
CA GLY A 250 -16.65 -28.08 21.71
C GLY A 250 -16.34 -26.60 21.63
N ILE A 251 -17.01 -25.77 22.43
CA ILE A 251 -16.77 -24.33 22.53
C ILE A 251 -15.37 -24.06 23.05
N LEU A 252 -14.94 -24.79 24.09
CA LEU A 252 -13.61 -24.65 24.65
C LEU A 252 -12.53 -24.99 23.63
N GLU A 253 -12.71 -26.13 22.93
CA GLU A 253 -11.79 -26.55 21.86
C GLU A 253 -11.73 -25.47 20.76
N PHE A 254 -12.88 -24.92 20.38
CA PHE A 254 -12.98 -23.85 19.38
C PHE A 254 -12.27 -22.59 19.84
N VAL A 255 -12.43 -22.18 21.10
CA VAL A 255 -11.76 -21.01 21.66
C VAL A 255 -10.24 -21.21 21.67
N LEU A 256 -9.77 -22.42 22.07
CA LEU A 256 -8.34 -22.75 22.03
C LEU A 256 -7.80 -22.75 20.61
N PHE A 257 -8.58 -23.25 19.64
CA PHE A 257 -8.22 -23.23 18.22
C PHE A 257 -8.11 -21.79 17.71
N THR A 258 -9.06 -20.94 18.08
CA THR A 258 -9.08 -19.53 17.65
C THR A 258 -7.90 -18.75 18.24
N ALA A 259 -7.51 -19.08 19.48
CA ALA A 259 -6.35 -18.45 20.13
C ALA A 259 -5.06 -18.73 19.36
N ARG A 260 -5.00 -19.85 18.67
CA ARG A 260 -3.85 -20.19 17.79
C ARG A 260 -3.91 -19.44 16.45
N LEU A 261 -5.06 -18.93 16.05
CA LEU A 261 -5.22 -18.27 14.75
C LEU A 261 -4.88 -16.77 14.80
N GLN A 262 -5.41 -16.04 15.75
CA GLN A 262 -5.05 -14.63 15.96
C GLN A 262 -5.80 -14.07 17.15
N THR A 263 -5.13 -13.81 18.25
CA THR A 263 -5.73 -13.10 19.40
C THR A 263 -5.10 -11.72 19.49
N GLN A 264 -5.80 -10.72 18.98
CA GLN A 264 -5.45 -9.33 19.22
C GLN A 264 -6.62 -8.68 19.96
N PRO A 265 -6.34 -7.94 21.05
CA PRO A 265 -7.40 -7.21 21.72
C PRO A 265 -8.10 -6.28 20.73
N VAL A 266 -9.42 -6.33 20.71
CA VAL A 266 -10.22 -5.52 19.79
C VAL A 266 -10.75 -4.31 20.57
N THR A 267 -10.50 -3.11 20.04
CA THR A 267 -11.00 -1.89 20.67
C THR A 267 -12.52 -1.84 20.60
N ILE A 268 -13.13 -1.30 21.66
CA ILE A 268 -14.60 -1.14 21.75
C ILE A 268 -15.12 -0.30 20.59
N LEU A 269 -14.35 0.72 20.16
CA LEU A 269 -14.73 1.59 19.04
C LEU A 269 -14.77 0.84 17.69
N GLY A 270 -14.12 -0.31 17.60
CA GLY A 270 -14.18 -1.16 16.43
C GLY A 270 -15.56 -1.75 16.18
N PHE A 271 -16.37 -1.93 17.25
CA PHE A 271 -17.73 -2.46 17.08
C PHE A 271 -18.61 -1.54 16.24
N PRO A 272 -18.80 -0.25 16.58
CA PRO A 272 -19.60 0.62 15.71
C PRO A 272 -18.94 0.87 14.34
N LYS A 273 -17.61 0.88 14.26
CA LYS A 273 -16.90 1.07 12.98
C LYS A 273 -17.18 -0.08 12.00
N TRP A 274 -17.10 -1.33 12.47
CA TRP A 274 -17.14 -2.50 11.57
C TRP A 274 -18.51 -3.18 11.52
N MET A 275 -19.35 -2.98 12.53
CA MET A 275 -20.71 -3.56 12.57
C MET A 275 -21.79 -2.57 12.14
N GLY A 276 -21.49 -1.27 12.17
CA GLY A 276 -22.44 -0.21 11.84
C GLY A 276 -23.08 0.42 13.07
N LEU A 277 -23.05 1.75 13.15
CA LEU A 277 -23.59 2.50 14.27
C LEU A 277 -25.11 2.30 14.40
N ILE A 278 -25.85 2.44 13.31
CA ILE A 278 -27.30 2.30 13.29
C ILE A 278 -27.68 0.84 13.61
N GLN A 279 -26.91 -0.11 13.10
CA GLN A 279 -27.11 -1.53 13.36
C GLN A 279 -26.98 -1.84 14.86
N ILE A 280 -25.99 -1.26 15.54
CA ILE A 280 -25.79 -1.47 16.98
C ILE A 280 -26.94 -0.82 17.78
N ILE A 281 -27.28 0.45 17.49
CA ILE A 281 -28.32 1.18 18.22
C ILE A 281 -29.66 0.41 18.12
N PHE A 282 -30.09 0.12 16.92
CA PHE A 282 -31.39 -0.56 16.72
C PHE A 282 -31.34 -2.06 16.99
N GLY A 283 -30.16 -2.68 16.90
CA GLY A 283 -29.95 -4.05 17.32
C GLY A 283 -30.14 -4.24 18.81
N LEU A 284 -29.57 -3.36 19.61
CA LEU A 284 -29.77 -3.39 21.06
C LEU A 284 -31.22 -3.05 21.43
N TYR A 285 -31.86 -2.12 20.74
CA TYR A 285 -33.27 -1.84 20.91
C TYR A 285 -34.13 -3.06 20.57
N GLY A 286 -33.85 -3.72 19.44
CA GLY A 286 -34.53 -4.95 19.02
C GLY A 286 -34.32 -6.10 20.00
N ALA A 287 -33.12 -6.19 20.61
CA ALA A 287 -32.82 -7.22 21.59
C ALA A 287 -33.78 -7.22 22.76
N LEU A 288 -34.30 -6.03 23.16
CA LEU A 288 -35.31 -5.91 24.23
C LEU A 288 -36.57 -6.71 23.93
N PHE A 289 -36.97 -6.74 22.66
CA PHE A 289 -38.13 -7.51 22.22
C PHE A 289 -37.80 -9.01 22.15
N PHE A 290 -36.59 -9.35 21.70
CA PHE A 290 -36.13 -10.74 21.58
C PHE A 290 -35.96 -11.39 22.96
N ILE A 291 -35.54 -10.65 23.98
CA ILE A 291 -35.45 -11.12 25.36
C ILE A 291 -36.85 -11.56 25.87
N ARG A 292 -37.85 -10.75 25.52
CA ARG A 292 -39.22 -10.99 25.99
C ARG A 292 -39.97 -12.05 25.18
N SER A 293 -39.49 -12.41 24.00
CA SER A 293 -40.15 -13.38 23.12
C SER A 293 -39.99 -14.82 23.63
N LYS A 294 -41.04 -15.59 23.47
CA LYS A 294 -41.01 -17.04 23.75
C LYS A 294 -40.58 -17.86 22.53
N ASN A 295 -40.43 -17.22 21.36
CA ASN A 295 -40.02 -17.87 20.13
C ASN A 295 -38.56 -18.30 20.24
N PRO A 296 -38.27 -19.60 20.08
CA PRO A 296 -36.91 -20.11 20.25
C PRO A 296 -35.96 -19.59 19.19
N ILE A 297 -36.42 -19.22 18.00
CA ILE A 297 -35.56 -18.65 16.96
C ILE A 297 -35.06 -17.26 17.39
N TYR A 298 -35.94 -16.45 18.03
CA TYR A 298 -35.52 -15.12 18.57
C TYR A 298 -34.50 -15.31 19.67
N LYS A 299 -34.68 -16.29 20.55
CA LYS A 299 -33.74 -16.62 21.60
C LYS A 299 -32.39 -17.05 21.03
N PHE A 300 -32.40 -17.86 19.98
CA PHE A 300 -31.20 -18.31 19.27
C PHE A 300 -30.44 -17.12 18.71
N ILE A 301 -31.12 -16.21 18.03
CA ILE A 301 -30.50 -15.01 17.41
C ILE A 301 -29.81 -14.18 18.49
N LEU A 302 -30.50 -13.96 19.60
CA LEU A 302 -29.98 -13.20 20.74
C LEU A 302 -28.75 -13.88 21.35
N LEU A 303 -28.83 -15.18 21.60
CA LEU A 303 -27.72 -15.96 22.18
C LEU A 303 -26.53 -15.96 21.24
N TRP A 304 -26.75 -16.15 19.95
CA TRP A 304 -25.70 -16.11 18.93
C TRP A 304 -24.98 -14.76 18.95
N PHE A 305 -25.74 -13.65 18.93
CA PHE A 305 -25.14 -12.31 18.98
C PHE A 305 -24.30 -12.12 20.24
N VAL A 306 -24.85 -12.47 21.39
CA VAL A 306 -24.17 -12.25 22.68
C VAL A 306 -22.85 -13.04 22.74
N VAL A 307 -22.88 -14.33 22.38
CA VAL A 307 -21.70 -15.19 22.39
C VAL A 307 -20.64 -14.67 21.42
N PHE A 308 -21.02 -14.35 20.19
CA PHE A 308 -20.08 -13.87 19.17
C PHE A 308 -19.55 -12.47 19.50
N ALA A 309 -20.35 -11.61 20.12
CA ALA A 309 -19.90 -10.28 20.56
C ALA A 309 -18.88 -10.40 21.70
N ILE A 310 -19.11 -11.29 22.67
CA ILE A 310 -18.16 -11.53 23.76
C ILE A 310 -16.84 -12.07 23.20
N ILE A 311 -16.88 -13.10 22.36
CA ILE A 311 -15.67 -13.66 21.74
C ILE A 311 -15.04 -12.61 20.81
N GLY A 312 -15.85 -11.77 20.21
CA GLY A 312 -15.43 -10.67 19.32
C GLY A 312 -14.61 -9.59 20.00
N THR A 313 -14.67 -9.49 21.34
CA THR A 313 -13.77 -8.61 22.07
C THR A 313 -12.34 -9.16 22.10
N TYR A 314 -12.19 -10.45 21.81
CA TYR A 314 -10.91 -11.18 21.81
C TYR A 314 -10.39 -11.40 20.40
N SER A 315 -11.28 -11.60 19.44
CA SER A 315 -10.92 -11.85 18.05
C SER A 315 -11.87 -11.13 17.10
N PHE A 316 -11.34 -10.24 16.29
CA PHE A 316 -12.15 -9.48 15.33
C PHE A 316 -12.90 -10.38 14.35
N ARG A 317 -12.42 -11.60 14.11
CA ARG A 317 -13.05 -12.52 13.16
C ARG A 317 -14.46 -12.94 13.59
N PHE A 318 -14.72 -13.02 14.91
CA PHE A 318 -16.06 -13.31 15.43
C PHE A 318 -16.99 -12.12 15.30
N ARG A 319 -16.46 -10.93 15.48
CA ARG A 319 -17.20 -9.69 15.25
C ARG A 319 -17.52 -9.52 13.76
N ASP A 320 -16.51 -9.71 12.91
CA ASP A 320 -16.56 -9.36 11.48
C ASP A 320 -16.61 -10.63 10.62
N PRO A 321 -17.64 -10.88 9.86
CA PRO A 321 -18.98 -10.28 9.81
C PRO A 321 -20.03 -11.12 10.56
N TYR A 322 -19.64 -12.17 11.26
CA TYR A 322 -20.54 -13.22 11.73
C TYR A 322 -21.46 -12.76 12.85
N ALA A 323 -21.00 -11.91 13.77
CA ALA A 323 -21.87 -11.29 14.79
C ALA A 323 -22.83 -10.28 14.17
N ALA A 324 -22.50 -9.71 13.02
CA ALA A 324 -23.34 -8.75 12.32
C ALA A 324 -24.62 -9.38 11.75
N ILE A 325 -24.60 -10.70 11.48
CA ILE A 325 -25.78 -11.39 10.96
C ILE A 325 -26.95 -11.36 11.98
N PRO A 326 -26.78 -11.88 13.22
CA PRO A 326 -27.85 -11.77 14.21
C PRO A 326 -28.13 -10.33 14.62
N LEU A 327 -27.12 -9.47 14.69
CA LEU A 327 -27.30 -8.05 14.98
C LEU A 327 -28.25 -7.39 13.97
N SER A 328 -28.05 -7.65 12.67
CA SER A 328 -28.88 -7.05 11.61
C SER A 328 -30.33 -7.52 11.66
N LEU A 329 -30.57 -8.78 12.07
CA LEU A 329 -31.93 -9.27 12.28
C LEU A 329 -32.61 -8.50 13.42
N MET A 330 -31.91 -8.34 14.55
CA MET A 330 -32.45 -7.57 15.69
C MET A 330 -32.61 -6.11 15.32
N ALA A 331 -31.65 -5.55 14.55
CA ALA A 331 -31.67 -4.12 14.17
C ALA A 331 -32.82 -3.84 13.22
N GLY A 332 -33.05 -4.69 12.23
CA GLY A 332 -34.19 -4.53 11.32
C GLY A 332 -35.52 -4.57 12.05
N TYR A 333 -35.67 -5.51 12.99
CA TYR A 333 -36.85 -5.58 13.82
C TYR A 333 -36.99 -4.34 14.71
N GLY A 334 -35.91 -3.96 15.39
CA GLY A 334 -35.88 -2.79 16.26
C GLY A 334 -36.19 -1.49 15.53
N LEU A 335 -35.61 -1.32 14.32
CA LEU A 335 -35.87 -0.14 13.48
C LEU A 335 -37.34 -0.12 13.04
N ALA A 336 -37.92 -1.26 12.66
CA ALA A 336 -39.31 -1.36 12.29
C ALA A 336 -40.22 -0.94 13.46
N GLN A 337 -39.93 -1.41 14.67
CA GLN A 337 -40.70 -1.05 15.87
C GLN A 337 -40.54 0.46 16.19
N ALA A 338 -39.38 1.02 16.02
CA ALA A 338 -39.12 2.44 16.22
C ALA A 338 -39.92 3.29 15.22
N ILE A 339 -39.95 2.86 13.94
CA ILE A 339 -40.74 3.56 12.91
C ILE A 339 -42.23 3.52 13.25
N ILE A 340 -42.76 2.36 13.68
CA ILE A 340 -44.16 2.21 14.07
C ILE A 340 -44.49 3.16 15.25
N ARG A 341 -43.59 3.24 16.23
CA ARG A 341 -43.79 4.14 17.39
C ARG A 341 -43.72 5.61 17.01
N LEU A 342 -42.78 5.94 16.10
CA LEU A 342 -42.64 7.33 15.59
C LEU A 342 -43.93 7.76 14.88
N ASP A 343 -44.58 6.85 14.13
CA ASP A 343 -45.82 7.13 13.42
C ASP A 343 -46.98 7.41 14.40
N ARG A 344 -46.92 6.80 15.61
CA ARG A 344 -47.94 6.96 16.66
C ARG A 344 -47.74 8.23 17.51
N VAL A 345 -46.55 8.80 17.50
CA VAL A 345 -46.25 10.00 18.29
C VAL A 345 -46.94 11.18 17.62
N LYS A 346 -47.90 11.80 18.35
CA LYS A 346 -48.46 13.08 17.94
C LYS A 346 -47.49 14.17 18.37
N ILE A 347 -46.63 14.60 17.45
CA ILE A 347 -45.85 15.80 17.65
C ILE A 347 -46.81 16.95 17.64
N GLN A 348 -46.98 17.66 18.78
CA GLN A 348 -47.79 18.84 18.84
C GLN A 348 -47.39 19.78 17.69
N ASP A 349 -48.41 20.21 16.95
CA ASP A 349 -48.22 21.09 15.78
C ASP A 349 -47.51 22.38 16.17
N TYR A 350 -46.22 22.43 16.05
CA TYR A 350 -45.47 23.69 16.05
C TYR A 350 -45.77 24.35 14.69
N ARG A 351 -46.74 25.23 14.67
CA ARG A 351 -47.09 26.01 13.47
C ARG A 351 -46.13 27.16 13.33
N ILE A 352 -44.96 26.87 12.75
CA ILE A 352 -44.11 27.93 12.25
C ILE A 352 -44.54 28.17 10.80
N LEU A 353 -44.92 29.39 10.47
CA LEU A 353 -45.33 29.80 9.12
C LEU A 353 -46.65 29.13 8.65
N LYS A 354 -47.58 28.82 9.57
CA LYS A 354 -48.91 28.27 9.26
C LYS A 354 -48.87 26.91 8.51
N LYS A 355 -47.75 26.16 8.56
CA LYS A 355 -47.60 24.85 7.92
C LYS A 355 -47.38 23.78 8.97
N ASN A 356 -47.98 22.59 8.75
CA ASN A 356 -47.77 21.42 9.60
C ASN A 356 -46.40 20.79 9.25
N LEU A 357 -45.44 20.87 10.16
CA LEU A 357 -44.09 20.40 9.95
C LEU A 357 -43.89 18.89 10.29
N THR A 358 -44.89 18.27 10.92
CA THR A 358 -44.78 16.86 11.39
C THR A 358 -44.36 15.90 10.26
N PRO A 359 -45.00 15.93 9.06
CA PRO A 359 -44.57 15.00 7.98
C PRO A 359 -43.14 15.24 7.53
N TYR A 360 -42.68 16.49 7.51
CA TYR A 360 -41.29 16.81 7.07
C TYR A 360 -40.28 16.35 8.09
N ILE A 361 -40.57 16.48 9.39
CA ILE A 361 -39.69 15.99 10.47
C ILE A 361 -39.59 14.46 10.41
N ARG A 362 -40.71 13.77 10.21
CA ARG A 362 -40.71 12.30 10.06
C ARG A 362 -39.88 11.87 8.86
N LEU A 363 -40.07 12.52 7.71
CA LEU A 363 -39.31 12.24 6.50
C LEU A 363 -37.82 12.48 6.72
N PHE A 364 -37.46 13.59 7.40
CA PHE A 364 -36.08 13.91 7.72
C PHE A 364 -35.45 12.82 8.60
N ILE A 365 -36.12 12.40 9.67
CA ILE A 365 -35.64 11.34 10.58
C ILE A 365 -35.44 10.03 9.82
N MET A 366 -36.45 9.64 9.02
CA MET A 366 -36.38 8.42 8.22
C MET A 366 -35.23 8.45 7.24
N SER A 367 -35.07 9.57 6.52
CA SER A 367 -33.97 9.74 5.56
C SER A 367 -32.62 9.64 6.24
N PHE A 368 -32.48 10.30 7.39
CA PHE A 368 -31.25 10.31 8.17
C PHE A 368 -30.88 8.87 8.62
N LEU A 369 -31.87 8.12 9.13
CA LEU A 369 -31.65 6.73 9.58
C LEU A 369 -31.26 5.79 8.44
N LEU A 370 -31.66 6.08 7.21
CA LEU A 370 -31.29 5.27 6.04
C LEU A 370 -29.94 5.73 5.43
N ILE A 371 -29.68 7.05 5.44
CA ILE A 371 -28.46 7.61 4.83
C ILE A 371 -27.22 7.26 5.63
N ILE A 372 -27.29 7.27 6.98
CA ILE A 372 -26.10 6.99 7.82
C ILE A 372 -25.48 5.63 7.51
N PRO A 373 -26.25 4.52 7.44
CA PRO A 373 -25.64 3.22 7.09
C PRO A 373 -25.01 3.23 5.70
N ILE A 374 -25.65 3.87 4.72
CA ILE A 374 -25.11 3.97 3.35
C ILE A 374 -23.78 4.74 3.37
N MET A 375 -23.74 5.88 4.07
CA MET A 375 -22.53 6.69 4.16
C MET A 375 -21.42 5.96 4.89
N GLN A 376 -21.73 5.31 6.01
CA GLN A 376 -20.72 4.57 6.76
C GLN A 376 -20.12 3.43 5.94
N GLY A 377 -20.98 2.60 5.33
CA GLY A 377 -20.54 1.51 4.47
C GLY A 377 -19.76 2.00 3.25
N GLY A 378 -20.26 3.06 2.60
CA GLY A 378 -19.64 3.64 1.42
C GLY A 378 -18.30 4.31 1.72
N VAL A 379 -18.22 5.09 2.82
CA VAL A 379 -16.97 5.77 3.20
C VAL A 379 -15.90 4.75 3.58
N ILE A 380 -16.24 3.73 4.37
CA ILE A 380 -15.29 2.69 4.75
C ILE A 380 -14.83 1.91 3.51
N ALA A 381 -15.75 1.61 2.59
CA ALA A 381 -15.39 0.96 1.32
C ALA A 381 -14.44 1.82 0.48
N TYR A 382 -14.66 3.15 0.47
CA TYR A 382 -13.82 4.08 -0.30
C TYR A 382 -12.42 4.23 0.33
N VAL A 383 -12.34 4.34 1.67
CA VAL A 383 -11.10 4.66 2.39
C VAL A 383 -10.18 3.43 2.51
N ASN A 384 -10.75 2.24 2.70
CA ASN A 384 -9.97 1.00 2.96
C ASN A 384 -9.55 0.32 1.65
N VAL A 385 -8.95 1.09 0.73
CA VAL A 385 -8.41 0.56 -0.52
C VAL A 385 -6.89 0.67 -0.48
N ILE A 386 -6.21 -0.47 -0.63
CA ILE A 386 -4.76 -0.54 -0.77
C ILE A 386 -4.47 -0.70 -2.25
N ASN A 387 -4.09 0.40 -2.90
CA ASN A 387 -3.72 0.41 -4.32
C ASN A 387 -2.22 0.57 -4.46
N PRO A 388 -1.57 -0.23 -5.31
CA PRO A 388 -0.18 0.08 -5.66
C PRO A 388 -0.12 1.43 -6.38
N THR A 389 0.95 2.17 -6.15
CA THR A 389 1.16 3.44 -6.84
C THR A 389 1.47 3.18 -8.32
N PRO A 390 1.30 4.17 -9.22
CA PRO A 390 1.69 4.00 -10.62
C PRO A 390 3.15 3.57 -10.76
N GLU A 391 4.02 4.07 -9.89
CA GLU A 391 5.46 3.75 -9.87
C GLU A 391 5.69 2.29 -9.49
N GLN A 392 4.93 1.78 -8.50
CA GLN A 392 4.98 0.37 -8.13
C GLN A 392 4.47 -0.52 -9.29
N MET A 393 3.40 -0.10 -9.94
CA MET A 393 2.84 -0.84 -11.09
C MET A 393 3.84 -0.91 -12.25
N GLU A 394 4.60 0.16 -12.48
CA GLU A 394 5.66 0.16 -13.48
C GLU A 394 6.76 -0.86 -13.13
N ALA A 395 7.16 -0.91 -11.86
CA ALA A 395 8.14 -1.89 -11.38
C ALA A 395 7.60 -3.32 -11.56
N PHE A 396 6.35 -3.56 -11.20
CA PHE A 396 5.73 -4.89 -11.32
C PHE A 396 5.62 -5.31 -12.79
N LYS A 397 5.25 -4.39 -13.68
CA LYS A 397 5.19 -4.65 -15.13
C LYS A 397 6.58 -5.05 -15.64
N TRP A 398 7.61 -4.30 -15.23
CA TRP A 398 9.00 -4.61 -15.61
C TRP A 398 9.41 -6.00 -15.13
N ILE A 399 9.08 -6.36 -13.88
CA ILE A 399 9.38 -7.69 -13.31
C ILE A 399 8.72 -8.78 -14.15
N TYR A 400 7.43 -8.60 -14.47
CA TYR A 400 6.67 -9.59 -15.24
C TYR A 400 7.30 -9.82 -16.62
N GLU A 401 7.74 -8.75 -17.27
CA GLU A 401 8.27 -8.80 -18.63
C GLU A 401 9.73 -9.25 -18.72
N ASN A 402 10.52 -9.06 -17.64
CA ASN A 402 11.99 -9.15 -17.72
C ASN A 402 12.65 -10.16 -16.78
N THR A 403 11.88 -10.86 -15.93
CA THR A 403 12.44 -11.86 -15.02
C THR A 403 11.90 -13.26 -15.34
N PRO A 404 12.68 -14.33 -15.06
CA PRO A 404 12.17 -15.70 -15.24
C PRO A 404 10.94 -15.97 -14.37
N ALA A 405 10.02 -16.77 -14.88
CA ALA A 405 8.75 -17.08 -14.20
C ALA A 405 8.95 -17.76 -12.85
N ASN A 406 10.05 -18.48 -12.66
CA ASN A 406 10.33 -19.19 -11.41
C ASN A 406 11.24 -18.39 -10.44
N SER A 407 11.45 -17.10 -10.70
CA SER A 407 12.30 -16.26 -9.85
C SER A 407 11.75 -16.14 -8.43
N VAL A 408 12.65 -16.07 -7.47
CA VAL A 408 12.31 -15.86 -6.06
C VAL A 408 12.76 -14.46 -5.65
N PHE A 409 11.83 -13.71 -5.05
CA PHE A 409 12.03 -12.32 -4.64
C PHE A 409 12.10 -12.21 -3.12
N LEU A 410 12.90 -11.26 -2.65
CA LEU A 410 12.81 -10.74 -1.29
C LEU A 410 12.02 -9.43 -1.30
N ALA A 411 10.98 -9.35 -0.47
CA ALA A 411 10.20 -8.15 -0.25
C ALA A 411 9.65 -8.19 1.17
N THR A 412 9.25 -7.03 1.72
CA THR A 412 8.57 -7.00 3.01
C THR A 412 7.21 -7.69 2.89
N MET A 413 6.62 -8.12 4.03
CA MET A 413 5.33 -8.82 4.03
C MET A 413 4.24 -8.02 3.30
N ASP A 414 4.17 -6.72 3.53
CA ASP A 414 3.14 -5.88 2.90
C ASP A 414 3.32 -5.79 1.38
N ASP A 415 4.55 -5.70 0.92
CA ASP A 415 4.88 -5.61 -0.50
C ASP A 415 4.79 -6.96 -1.21
N ALA A 416 5.01 -8.06 -0.47
CA ALA A 416 5.00 -9.41 -1.05
C ALA A 416 3.66 -9.75 -1.69
N TYR A 417 2.55 -9.37 -1.04
CA TYR A 417 1.20 -9.58 -1.60
C TYR A 417 1.03 -8.89 -2.95
N LEU A 418 1.42 -7.61 -3.01
CA LEU A 418 1.32 -6.81 -4.23
C LEU A 418 2.22 -7.39 -5.34
N LEU A 419 3.43 -7.75 -4.97
CA LEU A 419 4.42 -8.31 -5.91
C LEU A 419 3.88 -9.60 -6.53
N ILE A 420 3.46 -10.56 -5.69
CA ILE A 420 2.98 -11.86 -6.17
C ILE A 420 1.76 -11.68 -7.06
N GLY A 421 0.80 -10.88 -6.63
CA GLY A 421 -0.45 -10.67 -7.36
C GLY A 421 -0.29 -10.00 -8.71
N ASN A 422 0.71 -9.13 -8.84
CA ASN A 422 0.94 -8.35 -10.07
C ASN A 422 2.03 -8.94 -10.97
N THR A 423 2.94 -9.75 -10.43
CA THR A 423 4.05 -10.28 -11.22
C THR A 423 4.01 -11.79 -11.39
N HIS A 424 3.28 -12.48 -10.52
CA HIS A 424 3.20 -13.96 -10.47
C HIS A 424 4.58 -14.59 -10.24
N ARG A 425 5.46 -13.87 -9.56
CA ARG A 425 6.76 -14.38 -9.12
C ARG A 425 6.66 -14.84 -7.67
N LYS A 426 7.59 -15.68 -7.24
CA LYS A 426 7.61 -16.20 -5.87
C LYS A 426 8.20 -15.17 -4.92
N ASP A 427 7.65 -15.09 -3.70
CA ASP A 427 8.23 -14.30 -2.62
C ASP A 427 8.58 -15.24 -1.47
N VAL A 428 9.73 -15.04 -0.84
CA VAL A 428 10.26 -15.93 0.19
C VAL A 428 9.29 -16.12 1.37
N LEU A 429 8.54 -15.08 1.77
CA LEU A 429 7.60 -15.17 2.87
C LEU A 429 6.30 -15.87 2.51
N LEU A 430 5.72 -15.51 1.37
CA LEU A 430 4.39 -15.99 1.00
C LEU A 430 4.43 -17.32 0.27
N TRP A 431 5.50 -17.62 -0.45
CA TRP A 431 5.67 -18.92 -1.09
C TRP A 431 5.56 -20.04 -0.07
N GLU A 432 6.29 -19.89 1.05
CA GLU A 432 6.31 -20.88 2.13
C GLU A 432 4.94 -21.08 2.76
N THR A 433 4.21 -19.98 3.02
CA THR A 433 2.96 -20.05 3.79
C THR A 433 1.77 -20.49 2.96
N ILE A 434 1.73 -20.15 1.67
CA ILE A 434 0.56 -20.38 0.83
C ILE A 434 0.78 -21.55 -0.13
N TYR A 435 1.82 -21.47 -0.96
CA TYR A 435 2.01 -22.46 -2.01
C TYR A 435 2.50 -23.81 -1.47
N GLN A 436 3.39 -23.81 -0.48
CA GLN A 436 3.80 -25.05 0.16
C GLN A 436 2.65 -25.69 0.91
N GLY A 437 1.78 -24.88 1.52
CA GLY A 437 0.58 -25.37 2.15
C GLY A 437 -0.32 -26.09 1.17
N MET A 438 -0.48 -25.55 -0.03
CA MET A 438 -1.26 -26.19 -1.09
C MET A 438 -0.63 -27.48 -1.61
N MET A 439 0.70 -27.57 -1.56
CA MET A 439 1.44 -28.75 -1.98
C MET A 439 1.51 -29.85 -0.91
N GLY A 440 0.86 -29.65 0.23
CA GLY A 440 0.82 -30.62 1.32
C GLY A 440 1.95 -30.54 2.34
N ASN A 441 2.81 -29.52 2.22
CA ASN A 441 3.94 -29.28 3.12
C ASN A 441 3.88 -27.88 3.73
N PRO A 442 2.80 -27.55 4.49
CA PRO A 442 2.74 -26.23 5.09
C PRO A 442 3.82 -26.06 6.16
N PRO A 443 4.49 -24.91 6.23
CA PRO A 443 5.42 -24.65 7.32
C PRO A 443 4.64 -24.53 8.64
N THR A 444 5.31 -24.83 9.75
CA THR A 444 4.73 -24.63 11.06
C THR A 444 4.61 -23.13 11.36
N LEU A 445 3.76 -22.78 12.32
CA LEU A 445 3.64 -21.38 12.78
C LEU A 445 4.99 -20.84 13.23
N LYS A 446 5.74 -21.65 13.96
CA LYS A 446 7.07 -21.28 14.45
C LYS A 446 8.04 -21.00 13.30
N GLU A 447 8.06 -21.86 12.28
CA GLU A 447 8.90 -21.67 11.10
C GLU A 447 8.54 -20.40 10.34
N LYS A 448 7.23 -20.15 10.18
CA LYS A 448 6.74 -18.93 9.52
C LYS A 448 7.18 -17.67 10.29
N GLU A 449 7.00 -17.66 11.61
CA GLU A 449 7.40 -16.54 12.46
C GLU A 449 8.92 -16.31 12.39
N MET A 450 9.72 -17.37 12.37
CA MET A 450 11.18 -17.28 12.28
C MET A 450 11.60 -16.69 10.94
N THR A 451 10.99 -17.12 9.84
CA THR A 451 11.29 -16.58 8.50
C THR A 451 10.93 -15.09 8.44
N GLU A 452 9.78 -14.72 8.99
CA GLU A 452 9.33 -13.33 9.05
C GLU A 452 10.31 -12.46 9.85
N ILE A 453 10.81 -12.98 10.99
CA ILE A 453 11.79 -12.30 11.81
C ILE A 453 13.11 -12.16 11.05
N GLU A 454 13.56 -13.20 10.33
CA GLU A 454 14.78 -13.16 9.53
C GLU A 454 14.69 -12.10 8.43
N VAL A 455 13.55 -12.01 7.72
CA VAL A 455 13.36 -11.01 6.67
C VAL A 455 13.40 -9.60 7.26
N LYS A 456 12.72 -9.37 8.38
CA LYS A 456 12.77 -8.07 9.08
C LYS A 456 14.20 -7.73 9.50
N THR A 457 14.93 -8.70 10.05
CA THR A 457 16.32 -8.53 10.48
C THR A 457 17.20 -8.13 9.30
N ILE A 458 17.07 -8.80 8.16
CA ILE A 458 17.83 -8.49 6.93
C ILE A 458 17.59 -7.04 6.47
N PHE A 459 16.33 -6.59 6.49
CA PHE A 459 16.02 -5.20 6.09
C PHE A 459 16.51 -4.17 7.10
N ILE A 460 16.73 -4.55 8.36
CA ILE A 460 17.18 -3.66 9.43
C ILE A 460 18.70 -3.76 9.63
N THR A 461 19.29 -4.93 9.41
CA THR A 461 20.70 -5.20 9.72
C THR A 461 21.67 -4.33 8.92
N SER A 462 22.75 -3.96 9.59
CA SER A 462 23.89 -3.29 8.96
C SER A 462 24.96 -4.26 8.47
N GLN A 463 24.78 -5.56 8.67
CA GLN A 463 25.79 -6.57 8.35
C GLN A 463 25.52 -7.19 6.96
N PRO A 464 26.25 -6.77 5.90
CA PRO A 464 25.98 -7.25 4.55
C PRO A 464 26.11 -8.78 4.43
N ASN A 465 27.06 -9.41 5.17
CA ASN A 465 27.28 -10.85 5.09
C ASN A 465 26.07 -11.66 5.54
N GLU A 466 25.29 -11.14 6.51
CA GLU A 466 24.06 -11.79 6.95
C GLU A 466 23.02 -11.78 5.83
N ALA A 467 22.94 -10.67 5.10
CA ALA A 467 22.03 -10.55 3.96
C ALA A 467 22.44 -11.52 2.84
N TYR A 468 23.71 -11.59 2.51
CA TYR A 468 24.20 -12.50 1.45
C TYR A 468 23.90 -13.96 1.82
N TYR A 469 24.16 -14.35 3.07
CA TYR A 469 23.89 -15.70 3.55
C TYR A 469 22.40 -16.05 3.41
N PHE A 470 21.53 -15.12 3.85
CA PHE A 470 20.08 -15.32 3.78
C PHE A 470 19.60 -15.47 2.33
N LEU A 471 20.10 -14.61 1.43
CA LEU A 471 19.71 -14.62 0.02
C LEU A 471 20.12 -15.95 -0.64
N GLU A 472 21.34 -16.41 -0.37
CA GLU A 472 21.85 -17.67 -0.94
C GLU A 472 21.11 -18.90 -0.37
N LYS A 473 20.88 -18.91 0.94
CA LYS A 473 20.17 -20.00 1.63
C LYS A 473 18.78 -20.23 1.06
N ASN A 474 18.09 -19.16 0.71
CA ASN A 474 16.71 -19.21 0.22
C ASN A 474 16.58 -19.10 -1.30
N ASN A 475 17.70 -19.17 -2.03
CA ASN A 475 17.74 -19.08 -3.50
C ASN A 475 17.08 -17.80 -4.02
N ILE A 476 17.21 -16.71 -3.27
CA ILE A 476 16.64 -15.41 -3.66
C ILE A 476 17.60 -14.78 -4.67
N THR A 477 17.07 -14.41 -5.84
CA THR A 477 17.87 -13.78 -6.89
C THR A 477 17.54 -12.32 -7.10
N TYR A 478 16.35 -11.87 -6.64
CA TYR A 478 15.89 -10.50 -6.85
C TYR A 478 15.36 -9.91 -5.55
N ILE A 479 15.48 -8.59 -5.43
CA ILE A 479 14.99 -7.84 -4.28
C ILE A 479 14.09 -6.72 -4.82
N TYR A 480 12.86 -6.66 -4.29
CA TYR A 480 11.93 -5.55 -4.52
C TYR A 480 11.86 -4.72 -3.24
N ILE A 481 12.03 -3.41 -3.35
CA ILE A 481 12.08 -2.54 -2.18
C ILE A 481 11.45 -1.18 -2.54
N ARG A 482 10.68 -0.62 -1.59
CA ARG A 482 10.11 0.71 -1.74
C ARG A 482 11.13 1.78 -1.35
N LYS A 483 10.91 2.99 -1.83
CA LYS A 483 11.78 4.16 -1.61
C LYS A 483 12.07 4.36 -0.11
N ASP A 484 11.05 4.30 0.73
CA ASP A 484 11.18 4.53 2.17
C ASP A 484 12.02 3.47 2.89
N MET A 485 12.14 2.29 2.32
CA MET A 485 12.94 1.19 2.90
C MET A 485 14.44 1.35 2.64
N HIS A 486 14.84 2.31 1.82
CA HIS A 486 16.26 2.58 1.53
C HIS A 486 16.97 3.34 2.66
N GLN A 487 16.26 3.64 3.75
CA GLN A 487 16.82 4.42 4.86
C GLN A 487 17.54 3.57 5.90
N GLN A 488 17.44 2.25 5.84
CA GLN A 488 17.99 1.40 6.90
C GLN A 488 18.38 0.03 6.35
N GLY A 489 19.26 -0.64 7.06
CA GLY A 489 19.64 -2.02 6.80
C GLY A 489 20.09 -2.26 5.37
N LEU A 490 19.55 -3.30 4.78
CA LEU A 490 19.86 -3.69 3.39
C LEU A 490 19.60 -2.54 2.42
N GLY A 491 18.56 -1.76 2.65
CA GLY A 491 18.17 -0.66 1.78
C GLY A 491 19.23 0.41 1.61
N LEU A 492 20.04 0.65 2.66
CA LEU A 492 21.07 1.70 2.61
C LEU A 492 22.16 1.40 1.59
N TYR A 493 22.48 0.14 1.35
CA TYR A 493 23.60 -0.22 0.49
C TYR A 493 23.22 -0.91 -0.82
N LEU A 494 21.93 -1.23 -1.04
CA LEU A 494 21.52 -1.87 -2.30
C LEU A 494 21.98 -1.10 -3.55
N PRO A 495 21.82 0.23 -3.61
CA PRO A 495 22.25 0.95 -4.82
C PRO A 495 23.77 0.95 -5.02
N THR A 496 24.58 0.84 -3.98
CA THR A 496 26.03 1.01 -4.05
C THR A 496 26.81 -0.28 -3.98
N ASP A 497 26.31 -1.30 -3.27
CA ASP A 497 26.98 -2.60 -3.10
C ASP A 497 27.07 -3.33 -4.43
N THR A 498 28.24 -3.82 -4.79
CA THR A 498 28.50 -4.52 -6.05
C THR A 498 27.85 -5.89 -6.13
N HIS A 499 27.39 -6.44 -4.99
CA HIS A 499 26.58 -7.68 -4.98
C HIS A 499 25.18 -7.47 -5.57
N PHE A 500 24.77 -6.22 -5.79
CA PHE A 500 23.43 -5.91 -6.28
C PHE A 500 23.52 -5.05 -7.54
N LYS A 501 22.92 -5.55 -8.62
CA LYS A 501 22.76 -4.75 -9.83
C LYS A 501 21.37 -4.14 -9.85
N THR A 502 21.29 -2.83 -10.04
CA THR A 502 20.01 -2.12 -10.18
C THR A 502 19.40 -2.48 -11.53
N LEU A 503 18.18 -3.00 -11.52
CA LEU A 503 17.47 -3.38 -12.74
C LEU A 503 16.48 -2.31 -13.17
N ILE A 504 15.74 -1.76 -12.21
CA ILE A 504 14.83 -0.64 -12.47
C ILE A 504 14.67 0.15 -11.17
N VAL A 505 14.58 1.46 -11.30
CA VAL A 505 14.20 2.39 -10.24
C VAL A 505 13.05 3.21 -10.76
N THR A 506 11.92 3.19 -10.07
CA THR A 506 10.80 4.09 -10.34
C THR A 506 10.77 5.17 -9.25
N GLY A 507 9.80 6.06 -9.27
CA GLY A 507 9.69 7.10 -8.25
C GLY A 507 9.46 6.56 -6.84
N ASP A 508 9.01 5.32 -6.71
CA ASP A 508 8.55 4.77 -5.44
C ASP A 508 9.13 3.39 -5.13
N ALA A 509 9.73 2.71 -6.09
CA ALA A 509 10.20 1.33 -5.94
C ALA A 509 11.47 1.07 -6.74
N ALA A 510 12.19 0.04 -6.34
CA ALA A 510 13.38 -0.41 -7.06
C ALA A 510 13.46 -1.93 -7.05
N VAL A 511 14.08 -2.48 -8.09
CA VAL A 511 14.34 -3.92 -8.22
C VAL A 511 15.85 -4.10 -8.42
N TYR A 512 16.41 -5.02 -7.62
CA TYR A 512 17.84 -5.34 -7.67
C TYR A 512 18.02 -6.83 -7.94
N HIS A 513 19.09 -7.14 -8.66
CA HIS A 513 19.53 -8.51 -8.91
C HIS A 513 20.70 -8.82 -7.98
N TYR A 514 20.58 -9.87 -7.17
CA TYR A 514 21.66 -10.32 -6.30
C TYR A 514 22.69 -11.12 -7.09
N ILE A 515 23.97 -10.75 -6.98
CA ILE A 515 25.10 -11.40 -7.64
C ILE A 515 26.05 -11.92 -6.55
N PRO A 516 26.11 -13.25 -6.31
CA PRO A 516 26.90 -13.82 -5.20
C PRO A 516 28.41 -13.51 -5.30
N ASN A 517 28.96 -13.52 -6.51
CA ASN A 517 30.37 -13.28 -6.74
C ASN A 517 30.56 -12.15 -7.73
N PRO A 518 30.43 -10.88 -7.29
CA PRO A 518 30.56 -9.77 -8.21
C PRO A 518 32.00 -9.65 -8.75
N PRO A 519 32.16 -9.17 -9.98
CA PRO A 519 33.51 -9.01 -10.56
C PRO A 519 34.30 -7.90 -9.89
N LEU A 520 33.65 -6.94 -9.24
CA LEU A 520 34.29 -5.83 -8.57
C LEU A 520 34.01 -5.96 -7.07
N LYS A 521 35.07 -6.02 -6.28
CA LYS A 521 34.98 -6.14 -4.82
C LYS A 521 35.24 -4.79 -4.16
N GLY A 522 34.44 -4.48 -3.15
CA GLY A 522 34.61 -3.25 -2.40
C GLY A 522 35.89 -3.25 -1.57
N GLU A 523 36.23 -2.11 -1.03
CA GLU A 523 37.38 -1.91 -0.16
C GLU A 523 36.94 -1.26 1.14
N LYS A 524 37.14 -1.93 2.27
CA LYS A 524 36.70 -1.44 3.58
C LYS A 524 37.50 -0.23 4.08
N ALA A 525 38.78 -0.13 3.69
CA ALA A 525 39.69 0.89 4.21
C ALA A 525 39.33 2.30 3.70
N LYS A 526 39.26 3.25 4.61
CA LYS A 526 39.13 4.67 4.28
C LYS A 526 40.51 5.25 4.04
N ILE A 527 40.58 6.28 3.22
CA ILE A 527 41.87 6.99 3.00
C ILE A 527 42.07 7.97 4.15
N ASN A 528 43.08 7.73 4.97
CA ASN A 528 43.50 8.65 6.02
C ASN A 528 44.71 9.41 5.49
N PHE A 529 44.48 10.61 4.97
CA PHE A 529 45.53 11.45 4.39
C PHE A 529 46.03 12.43 5.42
N THR A 530 47.37 12.56 5.55
CA THR A 530 48.00 13.58 6.35
C THR A 530 48.98 14.36 5.47
N GLY A 531 48.98 15.67 5.54
CA GLY A 531 49.77 16.51 4.68
C GLY A 531 49.33 17.96 4.69
N ASN A 532 49.02 18.49 3.51
CA ASN A 532 48.49 19.86 3.40
C ASN A 532 47.16 19.92 4.14
N PRO A 533 46.97 20.89 5.04
CA PRO A 533 45.77 20.97 5.89
C PRO A 533 44.45 21.06 5.14
N GLU A 534 44.42 21.74 3.99
CA GLU A 534 43.20 21.83 3.17
C GLU A 534 42.85 20.47 2.57
N HIS A 535 43.84 19.77 2.01
CA HIS A 535 43.67 18.45 1.43
C HIS A 535 43.27 17.41 2.48
N GLU A 536 43.86 17.51 3.68
CA GLU A 536 43.56 16.67 4.82
C GLU A 536 42.09 16.84 5.26
N LYS A 537 41.66 18.11 5.36
CA LYS A 537 40.29 18.46 5.74
C LYS A 537 39.25 17.95 4.72
N ILE A 538 39.50 18.14 3.43
CA ILE A 538 38.64 17.71 2.34
C ILE A 538 38.53 16.19 2.33
N THR A 539 39.69 15.49 2.40
CA THR A 539 39.71 14.01 2.40
C THR A 539 38.98 13.46 3.61
N SER A 540 39.24 14.01 4.79
CA SER A 540 38.58 13.58 6.03
C SER A 540 37.08 13.72 5.92
N PHE A 541 36.60 14.82 5.34
CA PHE A 541 35.15 15.02 5.13
C PHE A 541 34.54 14.00 4.16
N ILE A 542 35.17 13.86 2.96
CA ILE A 542 34.65 12.96 1.92
C ILE A 542 34.62 11.50 2.41
N GLU A 543 35.70 11.07 3.11
CA GLU A 543 35.81 9.69 3.58
C GLU A 543 34.79 9.32 4.64
N LYS A 544 34.09 10.27 5.26
CA LYS A 544 32.94 9.99 6.14
C LYS A 544 31.81 9.28 5.39
N PHE A 545 31.72 9.50 4.08
CA PHE A 545 30.63 9.00 3.23
C PHE A 545 31.02 7.71 2.48
N TRP A 546 32.20 7.18 2.73
CA TRP A 546 32.66 5.92 2.13
C TRP A 546 32.00 4.73 2.83
N ASN A 547 31.28 3.88 2.08
CA ASN A 547 30.58 2.72 2.64
C ASN A 547 31.22 1.37 2.30
N GLY A 548 32.41 1.39 1.74
CA GLY A 548 33.12 0.16 1.34
C GLY A 548 32.93 -0.17 -0.14
N TYR A 549 31.97 0.43 -0.80
CA TYR A 549 31.67 0.22 -2.22
C TYR A 549 31.64 1.49 -3.03
N SER A 550 31.15 2.58 -2.45
CA SER A 550 31.13 3.90 -3.10
C SER A 550 30.85 4.96 -2.03
N TYR A 551 30.73 6.21 -2.45
CA TYR A 551 30.39 7.33 -1.58
C TYR A 551 28.89 7.56 -1.63
N SER A 552 28.27 7.66 -0.47
CA SER A 552 26.83 7.80 -0.32
C SER A 552 26.49 8.74 0.84
N GLU A 553 25.42 9.51 0.69
CA GLU A 553 24.95 10.41 1.77
C GLU A 553 24.66 9.66 3.07
N SER A 554 24.27 8.39 2.97
CA SER A 554 24.02 7.57 4.14
C SER A 554 25.28 7.12 4.88
N GLY A 555 26.46 7.31 4.29
CA GLY A 555 27.74 6.92 4.92
C GLY A 555 27.94 5.41 4.98
N GLY A 556 28.68 4.95 5.99
CA GLY A 556 28.98 3.53 6.16
C GLY A 556 27.83 2.75 6.78
N TYR A 557 27.92 1.43 6.72
CA TYR A 557 26.85 0.50 7.13
C TYR A 557 26.63 0.37 8.63
N THR A 558 27.32 1.09 9.46
CA THR A 558 27.11 0.99 10.90
C THR A 558 25.94 1.88 11.30
N PRO A 559 24.78 1.29 11.65
CA PRO A 559 23.74 2.12 12.23
C PRO A 559 24.23 2.61 13.58
N LYS A 560 24.20 3.88 13.81
CA LYS A 560 24.39 4.41 15.14
C LYS A 560 23.09 4.12 15.90
N GLU A 561 23.19 3.58 17.07
CA GLU A 561 22.04 3.16 17.89
C GLU A 561 21.01 4.28 18.12
N ASP A 562 21.41 5.53 17.89
CA ASP A 562 20.56 6.72 18.09
C ASP A 562 20.13 7.44 16.82
N ASP A 563 20.39 6.86 15.65
CA ASP A 563 19.92 7.49 14.42
C ASP A 563 18.41 7.22 14.22
N THR A 564 17.61 8.00 14.91
CA THR A 564 16.34 8.42 14.31
C THR A 564 16.73 9.00 12.95
N ALA A 565 16.37 8.34 11.91
CA ALA A 565 16.66 8.74 10.55
C ALA A 565 16.25 10.20 10.37
N LYS A 566 17.19 11.09 10.59
CA LYS A 566 17.02 12.47 10.19
C LYS A 566 16.92 12.43 8.66
N ASP A 567 15.88 12.97 8.18
CA ASP A 567 15.47 13.14 6.79
C ASP A 567 16.62 13.23 5.80
N LEU A 568 17.34 12.16 5.61
CA LEU A 568 18.21 11.98 4.47
C LEU A 568 17.34 12.21 3.24
N GLU A 569 17.76 13.10 2.39
CA GLU A 569 17.04 13.34 1.15
C GLU A 569 16.96 11.99 0.43
N PHE A 570 15.79 11.41 0.45
CA PHE A 570 15.53 10.07 -0.07
C PHE A 570 16.10 9.86 -1.47
N GLY A 571 16.13 10.93 -2.25
CA GLY A 571 16.55 10.89 -3.62
C GLY A 571 17.98 10.42 -3.83
N SER A 572 18.94 10.84 -2.98
CA SER A 572 20.36 10.55 -3.26
C SER A 572 20.73 9.10 -2.90
N ALA A 573 20.26 8.58 -1.78
CA ALA A 573 20.51 7.18 -1.42
C ALA A 573 19.82 6.22 -2.40
N PHE A 574 18.55 6.50 -2.70
CA PHE A 574 17.73 5.69 -3.60
C PHE A 574 18.29 5.64 -5.02
N LYS A 575 18.84 6.76 -5.48
CA LYS A 575 19.35 6.91 -6.86
C LYS A 575 20.80 6.45 -7.04
N GLY A 576 21.51 6.10 -5.97
CA GLY A 576 22.85 5.55 -6.05
C GLY A 576 24.00 6.55 -6.08
N CYS A 577 23.73 7.84 -6.04
CA CYS A 577 24.77 8.92 -5.98
C CYS A 577 25.84 8.81 -7.09
N TYR A 578 25.40 8.49 -8.31
CA TYR A 578 26.35 8.27 -9.41
C TYR A 578 27.14 9.54 -9.75
N ASP A 579 26.47 10.69 -9.76
CA ASP A 579 27.09 12.00 -10.03
C ASP A 579 28.14 12.36 -8.98
N SER A 580 27.83 12.12 -7.69
CA SER A 580 28.79 12.38 -6.60
C SER A 580 30.04 11.52 -6.74
N ASN A 581 29.89 10.23 -7.07
CA ASN A 581 31.02 9.34 -7.25
C ASN A 581 31.87 9.72 -8.47
N ALA A 582 31.23 10.19 -9.55
CA ALA A 582 31.95 10.70 -10.71
C ALA A 582 32.77 11.95 -10.35
N MET A 583 32.19 12.89 -9.60
CA MET A 583 32.87 14.09 -9.12
C MET A 583 34.07 13.72 -8.23
N ILE A 584 33.91 12.77 -7.31
CA ILE A 584 34.97 12.34 -6.39
C ILE A 584 36.09 11.63 -7.19
N ALA A 585 35.73 10.84 -8.19
CA ALA A 585 36.74 10.19 -9.06
C ALA A 585 37.65 11.25 -9.70
N VAL A 586 37.04 12.30 -10.24
CA VAL A 586 37.80 13.43 -10.85
C VAL A 586 38.64 14.17 -9.81
N LEU A 587 38.03 14.50 -8.67
CA LEU A 587 38.71 15.21 -7.58
C LEU A 587 39.91 14.40 -7.05
N TYR A 588 39.74 13.10 -6.83
CA TYR A 588 40.78 12.22 -6.30
C TYR A 588 41.91 12.00 -7.32
N ALA A 589 41.59 11.94 -8.61
CA ALA A 589 42.64 11.93 -9.66
C ALA A 589 43.52 13.19 -9.57
N LYS A 590 42.92 14.34 -9.33
CA LYS A 590 43.64 15.60 -9.16
C LYS A 590 44.43 15.64 -7.86
N LEU A 591 43.85 15.17 -6.77
CA LEU A 591 44.54 15.10 -5.47
C LEU A 591 45.76 14.16 -5.54
N SER A 592 45.65 13.07 -6.30
CA SER A 592 46.79 12.16 -6.52
C SER A 592 47.95 12.90 -7.21
N SER A 593 47.64 13.70 -8.24
CA SER A 593 48.66 14.50 -8.94
C SER A 593 49.30 15.53 -8.02
N LYS A 594 48.52 16.17 -7.15
CA LYS A 594 48.99 17.25 -6.27
C LYS A 594 49.75 16.74 -5.06
N THR A 595 49.36 15.58 -4.49
CA THR A 595 49.93 15.07 -3.24
C THR A 595 50.97 13.98 -3.46
N GLY A 596 50.93 13.30 -4.60
CA GLY A 596 51.77 12.13 -4.88
C GLY A 596 51.29 10.84 -4.18
N ASP A 597 50.17 10.91 -3.44
CA ASP A 597 49.62 9.76 -2.73
C ASP A 597 48.82 8.88 -3.71
N THR A 598 49.37 7.69 -4.00
CA THR A 598 48.78 6.75 -4.98
C THR A 598 47.40 6.21 -4.57
N ARG A 599 47.04 6.27 -3.28
CA ARG A 599 45.74 5.81 -2.79
C ARG A 599 44.59 6.59 -3.43
N PHE A 600 44.78 7.88 -3.70
CA PHE A 600 43.77 8.70 -4.39
C PHE A 600 43.55 8.22 -5.83
N LYS A 601 44.62 7.88 -6.54
CA LYS A 601 44.49 7.34 -7.89
C LYS A 601 43.81 5.98 -7.89
N GLU A 602 44.20 5.12 -6.96
CA GLU A 602 43.58 3.80 -6.81
C GLU A 602 42.09 3.91 -6.55
N ARG A 603 41.67 4.83 -5.66
CA ARG A 603 40.25 5.05 -5.36
C ARG A 603 39.54 5.65 -6.58
N SER A 604 40.16 6.60 -7.28
CA SER A 604 39.61 7.19 -8.51
C SER A 604 39.37 6.10 -9.57
N ASP A 605 40.37 5.26 -9.81
CA ASP A 605 40.26 4.16 -10.79
C ASP A 605 39.16 3.17 -10.38
N TYR A 606 39.07 2.86 -9.09
CA TYR A 606 38.01 1.97 -8.57
C TYR A 606 36.61 2.57 -8.83
N LEU A 607 36.44 3.88 -8.57
CA LEU A 607 35.15 4.54 -8.75
C LEU A 607 34.73 4.55 -10.22
N ILE A 608 35.71 4.70 -11.16
CA ILE A 608 35.44 4.64 -12.59
C ILE A 608 34.96 3.23 -12.97
N GLU A 609 35.65 2.19 -12.47
CA GLU A 609 35.22 0.79 -12.66
C GLU A 609 33.82 0.54 -12.07
N TRP A 610 33.55 1.11 -10.88
CA TRP A 610 32.25 0.97 -10.21
C TRP A 610 31.15 1.61 -11.04
N LEU A 611 31.40 2.80 -11.61
CA LEU A 611 30.44 3.51 -12.47
C LEU A 611 30.19 2.71 -13.76
N GLU A 612 31.22 2.16 -14.36
CA GLU A 612 31.09 1.32 -15.55
C GLU A 612 30.26 0.06 -15.24
N TYR A 613 30.48 -0.56 -14.07
CA TYR A 613 29.74 -1.74 -13.61
C TYR A 613 28.26 -1.42 -13.36
N LYS A 614 27.98 -0.26 -12.77
CA LYS A 614 26.61 0.15 -12.43
C LYS A 614 25.83 0.72 -13.64
N GLN A 615 26.51 1.17 -14.67
CA GLN A 615 25.87 1.68 -15.89
C GLN A 615 25.09 0.56 -16.58
N MET A 616 23.83 0.87 -16.94
CA MET A 616 22.97 -0.14 -17.59
C MET A 616 23.42 -0.39 -19.05
N GLU A 617 22.98 -1.51 -19.64
CA GLU A 617 23.34 -1.89 -21.00
C GLU A 617 22.98 -0.80 -22.02
N ASN A 618 21.86 -0.11 -21.81
CA ASN A 618 21.44 0.97 -22.72
C ASN A 618 22.22 2.27 -22.52
N GLY A 619 23.17 2.28 -21.59
CA GLY A 619 24.01 3.43 -21.30
C GLY A 619 23.51 4.35 -20.20
N SER A 620 22.32 4.10 -19.68
CA SER A 620 21.71 4.92 -18.63
C SER A 620 22.24 4.62 -17.24
N PHE A 621 22.10 5.59 -16.35
CA PHE A 621 22.22 5.40 -14.91
C PHE A 621 20.81 5.50 -14.32
N PRO A 622 20.38 4.50 -13.55
CA PRO A 622 19.02 4.51 -13.00
C PRO A 622 18.83 5.62 -11.97
N GLY A 623 17.68 6.30 -12.04
CA GLY A 623 17.41 7.39 -11.11
C GLY A 623 15.99 7.88 -11.23
N GLY A 624 15.11 7.47 -10.34
CA GLY A 624 13.73 7.91 -10.36
C GLY A 624 12.93 7.31 -11.51
N MET A 625 11.97 8.06 -12.03
CA MET A 625 11.05 7.55 -13.07
C MET A 625 11.68 7.55 -14.46
N PRO A 626 11.74 6.41 -15.15
CA PRO A 626 12.15 6.41 -16.54
C PRO A 626 11.09 7.07 -17.42
N PRO A 627 11.44 7.63 -18.59
CA PRO A 627 12.82 7.85 -19.07
C PRO A 627 13.46 9.15 -18.60
N ALA A 628 12.67 10.13 -18.15
CA ALA A 628 13.14 11.50 -17.91
C ALA A 628 14.19 11.59 -16.80
N GLU A 629 13.90 10.99 -15.63
CA GLU A 629 14.83 11.05 -14.49
C GLU A 629 16.09 10.22 -14.74
N TYR A 630 16.00 9.15 -15.52
CA TYR A 630 17.16 8.38 -15.98
C TYR A 630 18.03 9.24 -16.89
N THR A 631 17.39 10.01 -17.77
CA THR A 631 18.10 10.92 -18.69
C THR A 631 18.88 11.98 -17.91
N LEU A 632 18.23 12.59 -16.91
CA LEU A 632 18.88 13.58 -16.04
C LEU A 632 20.00 12.94 -15.21
N ALA A 633 19.77 11.79 -14.59
CA ALA A 633 20.76 11.09 -13.77
C ALA A 633 21.98 10.70 -14.63
N THR A 634 21.74 10.25 -15.85
CA THR A 634 22.82 9.89 -16.79
C THR A 634 23.65 11.12 -17.17
N ALA A 635 22.97 12.23 -17.51
CA ALA A 635 23.66 13.49 -17.84
C ALA A 635 24.54 13.95 -16.66
N GLN A 636 24.00 13.94 -15.46
CA GLN A 636 24.72 14.37 -14.25
C GLN A 636 25.90 13.43 -13.93
N ALA A 637 25.76 12.12 -14.18
CA ALA A 637 26.83 11.15 -13.89
C ALA A 637 28.01 11.27 -14.85
N ILE A 638 27.76 11.59 -16.14
CA ILE A 638 28.83 11.67 -17.15
C ILE A 638 29.51 13.06 -17.20
N TYR A 639 28.81 14.11 -16.72
CA TYR A 639 29.29 15.50 -16.83
C TYR A 639 30.67 15.72 -16.22
N PRO A 640 30.97 15.20 -15.00
CA PRO A 640 32.30 15.43 -14.41
C PRO A 640 33.45 14.89 -15.26
N PHE A 641 33.23 13.91 -16.09
CA PHE A 641 34.29 13.27 -16.88
C PHE A 641 34.75 14.12 -18.07
N LYS A 642 34.18 15.30 -18.28
CA LYS A 642 34.77 16.29 -19.19
C LYS A 642 36.18 16.73 -18.71
N ASP A 643 36.42 16.62 -17.38
CA ASP A 643 37.67 17.01 -16.76
C ASP A 643 38.60 15.82 -16.42
N LEU A 644 38.22 14.60 -16.78
CA LEU A 644 39.04 13.40 -16.57
C LEU A 644 38.80 12.45 -17.74
N LYS A 645 39.64 12.55 -18.79
CA LYS A 645 39.50 11.73 -20.00
C LYS A 645 40.51 10.59 -19.97
N THR A 646 39.97 9.37 -19.77
CA THR A 646 40.69 8.11 -19.89
C THR A 646 39.92 7.23 -20.86
N ASN A 647 40.47 6.08 -21.26
CA ASN A 647 39.75 5.14 -22.12
C ASN A 647 38.45 4.67 -21.45
N GLU A 648 38.50 4.43 -20.14
CA GLU A 648 37.36 3.95 -19.36
C GLU A 648 36.27 5.02 -19.20
N THR A 649 36.65 6.27 -18.89
CA THR A 649 35.69 7.36 -18.75
C THR A 649 35.05 7.69 -20.10
N GLU A 650 35.80 7.62 -21.18
CA GLU A 650 35.29 7.86 -22.55
C GLU A 650 34.23 6.83 -22.94
N LYS A 651 34.40 5.56 -22.54
CA LYS A 651 33.39 4.52 -22.74
C LYS A 651 32.09 4.86 -22.00
N ILE A 652 32.20 5.25 -20.72
CA ILE A 652 31.04 5.62 -19.89
C ILE A 652 30.29 6.79 -20.52
N VAL A 653 31.02 7.83 -20.91
CA VAL A 653 30.48 9.04 -21.52
C VAL A 653 29.81 8.74 -22.86
N LYS A 654 30.47 7.96 -23.71
CA LYS A 654 29.93 7.59 -25.02
C LYS A 654 28.61 6.86 -24.91
N LYS A 655 28.53 5.85 -24.04
CA LYS A 655 27.28 5.10 -23.82
C LYS A 655 26.19 5.98 -23.23
N GLY A 656 26.55 6.84 -22.27
CA GLY A 656 25.61 7.79 -21.64
C GLY A 656 25.06 8.79 -22.64
N LEU A 657 25.92 9.38 -23.47
CA LEU A 657 25.50 10.34 -24.50
C LEU A 657 24.58 9.66 -25.53
N GLN A 658 24.86 8.44 -25.92
CA GLN A 658 24.03 7.68 -26.86
C GLN A 658 22.62 7.47 -26.27
N PHE A 659 22.55 7.10 -25.00
CA PHE A 659 21.26 6.97 -24.31
C PHE A 659 20.49 8.30 -24.30
N ILE A 660 21.17 9.40 -23.92
CA ILE A 660 20.57 10.75 -23.87
C ILE A 660 20.03 11.15 -25.27
N GLU A 661 20.83 10.97 -26.32
CA GLU A 661 20.45 11.32 -27.70
C GLU A 661 19.20 10.55 -28.15
N ASN A 662 19.11 9.25 -27.80
CA ASN A 662 17.93 8.43 -28.12
C ASN A 662 16.66 8.93 -27.40
N GLN A 663 16.80 9.45 -26.18
CA GLN A 663 15.67 9.98 -25.42
C GLN A 663 15.23 11.37 -25.93
N ILE A 664 16.18 12.20 -26.29
CA ILE A 664 15.92 13.58 -26.80
C ILE A 664 15.14 13.54 -28.11
N ASN A 665 15.41 12.56 -28.96
CA ASN A 665 14.75 12.42 -30.27
C ASN A 665 13.28 11.99 -30.16
N ASP A 666 12.87 11.50 -28.99
CA ASP A 666 11.46 11.24 -28.69
C ASP A 666 10.82 12.59 -28.30
N GLU A 667 9.85 13.08 -29.08
CA GLU A 667 9.30 14.46 -28.98
C GLU A 667 8.73 14.83 -27.62
N ASP A 668 8.43 13.86 -26.79
CA ASP A 668 8.01 14.06 -25.41
C ASP A 668 8.87 13.21 -24.50
N ILE A 669 9.82 13.82 -23.80
CA ILE A 669 10.37 13.20 -22.59
C ILE A 669 9.18 13.20 -21.62
N LYS A 670 8.42 12.12 -21.63
CA LYS A 670 7.24 11.98 -20.78
C LYS A 670 7.68 11.88 -19.32
N ILE A 671 7.63 12.98 -18.65
CA ILE A 671 7.79 12.97 -17.18
C ILE A 671 6.48 12.46 -16.63
N ALA A 672 6.47 11.20 -16.21
CA ALA A 672 5.35 10.66 -15.46
C ALA A 672 5.34 11.41 -14.12
N ALA A 673 4.38 12.29 -13.98
CA ALA A 673 4.24 13.05 -12.74
C ALA A 673 3.71 12.10 -11.66
N ASN A 674 4.49 11.92 -10.61
CA ASN A 674 4.00 11.31 -9.39
C ASN A 674 2.89 12.23 -8.85
N LYS A 675 1.71 11.69 -8.59
CA LYS A 675 0.57 12.46 -8.08
C LYS A 675 0.91 13.21 -6.78
N GLU A 676 1.77 12.65 -5.95
CA GLU A 676 2.20 13.29 -4.71
C GLU A 676 3.17 14.44 -4.96
N SER A 677 4.11 14.27 -5.87
CA SER A 677 5.04 15.35 -6.22
C SER A 677 4.35 16.45 -7.03
N SER A 678 3.31 16.12 -7.77
CA SER A 678 2.55 17.12 -8.53
C SER A 678 1.75 18.06 -7.63
N GLN A 679 1.45 17.66 -6.39
CA GLN A 679 0.80 18.55 -5.42
C GLN A 679 1.77 19.56 -4.81
N PHE A 680 3.06 19.24 -4.76
CA PHE A 680 4.07 20.08 -4.11
C PHE A 680 4.96 20.86 -5.07
N MET A 681 5.23 20.31 -6.26
CA MET A 681 6.23 20.88 -7.17
C MET A 681 5.77 20.94 -8.64
N GLY A 682 4.58 21.18 -8.96
CA GLY A 682 4.06 21.29 -10.33
C GLY A 682 4.85 20.54 -11.44
N THR A 683 4.17 19.79 -12.26
CA THR A 683 4.76 19.02 -13.36
C THR A 683 5.63 19.86 -14.29
N ASP A 684 5.30 21.13 -14.45
CA ASP A 684 6.02 22.05 -15.36
C ASP A 684 7.45 22.34 -14.87
N TYR A 685 7.64 22.46 -13.55
CA TYR A 685 8.98 22.70 -12.97
C TYR A 685 9.91 21.53 -13.30
N LEU A 686 9.48 20.28 -13.07
CA LEU A 686 10.31 19.10 -13.32
C LEU A 686 10.70 18.96 -14.79
N LYS A 687 9.77 19.29 -15.69
CA LYS A 687 10.04 19.32 -17.15
C LYS A 687 11.09 20.37 -17.49
N LEU A 688 10.93 21.56 -16.95
CA LEU A 688 11.86 22.69 -17.22
C LEU A 688 13.25 22.39 -16.68
N LYS A 689 13.35 21.87 -15.44
CA LYS A 689 14.61 21.47 -14.82
C LYS A 689 15.32 20.41 -15.68
N THR A 690 14.60 19.35 -16.05
CA THR A 690 15.18 18.24 -16.83
C THR A 690 15.67 18.74 -18.18
N LYS A 691 14.84 19.49 -18.91
CA LYS A 691 15.21 20.03 -20.23
C LYS A 691 16.40 20.98 -20.15
N SER A 692 16.43 21.86 -19.14
CA SER A 692 17.54 22.82 -19.01
C SER A 692 18.86 22.14 -18.65
N GLN A 693 18.83 21.20 -17.68
CA GLN A 693 20.06 20.54 -17.23
C GLN A 693 20.58 19.53 -18.25
N VAL A 694 19.70 18.72 -18.83
CA VAL A 694 20.09 17.76 -19.89
C VAL A 694 20.59 18.54 -21.13
N GLY A 695 19.86 19.57 -21.52
CA GLY A 695 20.23 20.41 -22.67
C GLY A 695 21.52 21.20 -22.46
N GLY A 696 21.84 21.52 -21.21
CA GLY A 696 23.09 22.19 -20.82
C GLY A 696 24.30 21.24 -20.84
N ILE A 697 24.13 20.08 -20.23
CA ILE A 697 25.20 19.06 -20.08
C ILE A 697 25.52 18.42 -21.43
N SER A 698 24.49 18.02 -22.17
CA SER A 698 24.62 17.52 -23.55
C SER A 698 24.04 18.61 -24.47
N PRO A 699 24.87 19.56 -24.94
CA PRO A 699 24.36 20.79 -25.57
C PRO A 699 23.32 20.52 -26.66
N ASP A 700 22.07 20.88 -26.34
CA ASP A 700 20.93 20.69 -27.21
C ASP A 700 20.11 22.00 -27.28
N LYS A 701 20.23 22.68 -28.42
CA LYS A 701 19.60 23.97 -28.67
C LYS A 701 18.07 23.90 -28.54
N LYS A 702 17.46 22.82 -29.03
CA LYS A 702 16.00 22.64 -29.02
C LYS A 702 15.45 22.58 -27.58
N LEU A 703 16.08 21.78 -26.71
CA LEU A 703 15.68 21.67 -25.31
C LEU A 703 15.83 23.02 -24.57
N VAL A 704 16.98 23.65 -24.72
CA VAL A 704 17.29 24.91 -24.05
C VAL A 704 16.36 26.03 -24.51
N TYR A 705 16.10 26.16 -25.81
CA TYR A 705 15.22 27.19 -26.34
C TYR A 705 13.76 26.95 -25.89
N ASN A 706 13.34 25.71 -25.74
CA ASN A 706 12.00 25.37 -25.19
C ASN A 706 11.88 25.91 -23.76
N VAL A 707 12.93 25.79 -22.96
CA VAL A 707 12.95 26.33 -21.59
C VAL A 707 12.91 27.87 -21.62
N ILE A 708 13.71 28.50 -22.50
CA ILE A 708 13.79 29.97 -22.62
C ILE A 708 12.41 30.54 -22.99
N GLU A 709 11.69 29.90 -23.91
CA GLU A 709 10.35 30.33 -24.35
C GLU A 709 9.34 30.36 -23.22
N LYS A 710 9.54 29.56 -22.16
CA LYS A 710 8.64 29.50 -21.01
C LYS A 710 8.98 30.51 -19.91
N GLN A 711 10.05 31.32 -20.10
CA GLN A 711 10.43 32.34 -19.13
C GLN A 711 9.41 33.46 -19.12
N LYS A 712 8.97 33.84 -17.93
CA LYS A 712 8.00 34.93 -17.73
C LYS A 712 8.66 36.30 -17.94
N GLY A 713 7.82 37.34 -18.10
CA GLY A 713 8.28 38.74 -18.28
C GLY A 713 9.20 39.24 -17.16
N ASP A 714 8.98 38.76 -15.93
CA ASP A 714 9.81 39.17 -14.77
C ASP A 714 11.13 38.42 -14.68
N GLY A 715 11.38 37.46 -15.56
CA GLY A 715 12.61 36.67 -15.60
C GLY A 715 12.52 35.30 -14.93
N SER A 716 11.41 35.00 -14.25
CA SER A 716 11.22 33.72 -13.55
C SER A 716 10.52 32.67 -14.42
N TRP A 717 10.58 31.41 -13.98
CA TRP A 717 9.77 30.30 -14.52
C TRP A 717 8.75 29.85 -13.46
N THR A 718 9.12 29.92 -12.19
CA THR A 718 8.29 29.53 -11.05
C THR A 718 8.35 30.60 -9.96
N SER A 719 7.61 30.40 -8.88
CA SER A 719 7.51 31.36 -7.78
C SER A 719 8.62 31.22 -6.72
N THR A 720 9.42 30.15 -6.76
CA THR A 720 10.45 29.89 -5.74
C THR A 720 11.85 30.09 -6.29
N ALA A 721 12.75 30.63 -5.46
CA ALA A 721 14.13 30.90 -5.88
C ALA A 721 14.89 29.60 -6.22
N TYR A 722 14.77 28.54 -5.38
CA TYR A 722 15.53 27.32 -5.63
C TYR A 722 15.16 26.64 -6.95
N GLU A 723 13.89 26.66 -7.33
CA GLU A 723 13.44 26.09 -8.60
C GLU A 723 14.04 26.86 -9.79
N ASN A 724 14.02 28.19 -9.70
CA ASN A 724 14.63 29.04 -10.73
C ASN A 724 16.15 28.85 -10.80
N ILE A 725 16.82 28.68 -9.66
CA ILE A 725 18.25 28.40 -9.60
C ILE A 725 18.58 27.11 -10.36
N GLU A 726 17.80 26.05 -10.15
CA GLU A 726 18.03 24.77 -10.82
C GLU A 726 17.83 24.85 -12.34
N ILE A 727 16.84 25.62 -12.79
CA ILE A 727 16.62 25.86 -14.21
C ILE A 727 17.78 26.70 -14.80
N LEU A 728 18.13 27.78 -14.13
CA LEU A 728 19.21 28.68 -14.56
C LEU A 728 20.57 28.00 -14.59
N LYS A 729 20.83 27.07 -13.69
CA LYS A 729 22.06 26.26 -13.69
C LYS A 729 22.25 25.54 -15.02
N GLY A 730 21.21 24.90 -15.52
CA GLY A 730 21.25 24.23 -16.82
C GLY A 730 21.59 25.18 -17.96
N LEU A 731 20.94 26.35 -17.96
CA LEU A 731 21.18 27.40 -18.97
C LEU A 731 22.62 27.95 -18.86
N ALA A 732 23.12 28.11 -17.63
CA ALA A 732 24.49 28.61 -17.40
C ALA A 732 25.54 27.61 -17.94
N ILE A 733 25.35 26.32 -17.70
CA ILE A 733 26.23 25.27 -18.23
C ILE A 733 26.19 25.27 -19.76
N TYR A 734 25.00 25.43 -20.35
CA TYR A 734 24.81 25.50 -21.80
C TYR A 734 25.57 26.70 -22.37
N TYR A 735 25.44 27.89 -21.75
CA TYR A 735 26.15 29.10 -22.22
C TYR A 735 27.67 28.94 -22.14
N LEU A 736 28.20 28.37 -21.06
CA LEU A 736 29.64 28.15 -20.88
C LEU A 736 30.24 27.26 -21.99
N THR A 737 29.44 26.36 -22.55
CA THR A 737 29.84 25.46 -23.62
C THR A 737 29.65 26.07 -25.01
N THR A 738 28.55 26.82 -25.26
CA THR A 738 28.10 27.25 -26.58
C THR A 738 28.30 28.73 -26.88
N ASN A 739 28.43 29.57 -25.84
CA ASN A 739 28.46 31.06 -25.94
C ASN A 739 27.19 31.63 -26.60
N ASP A 740 26.04 30.93 -26.47
CA ASP A 740 24.75 31.33 -27.07
C ASP A 740 24.22 32.59 -26.41
N THR A 741 24.11 33.67 -27.19
CA THR A 741 23.68 34.99 -26.67
C THR A 741 22.20 34.95 -26.18
N LYS A 742 21.33 34.14 -26.81
CA LYS A 742 19.94 34.03 -26.37
C LYS A 742 19.83 33.42 -24.96
N ALA A 743 20.66 32.40 -24.71
CA ALA A 743 20.76 31.80 -23.35
C ALA A 743 21.31 32.81 -22.35
N LEU A 744 22.34 33.60 -22.72
CA LEU A 744 22.90 34.62 -21.85
C LEU A 744 21.84 35.66 -21.45
N LYS A 745 21.06 36.13 -22.39
CA LYS A 745 19.96 37.08 -22.13
C LYS A 745 18.94 36.51 -21.13
N ALA A 746 18.56 35.26 -21.30
CA ALA A 746 17.65 34.59 -20.38
C ALA A 746 18.25 34.45 -18.98
N ILE A 747 19.55 34.11 -18.89
CA ILE A 747 20.28 34.00 -17.63
C ILE A 747 20.33 35.35 -16.92
N GLN A 748 20.59 36.43 -17.65
CA GLN A 748 20.66 37.79 -17.11
C GLN A 748 19.30 38.23 -16.56
N LYS A 749 18.22 37.96 -17.30
CA LYS A 749 16.84 38.21 -16.84
C LYS A 749 16.51 37.43 -15.57
N GLY A 750 16.83 36.13 -15.55
CA GLY A 750 16.60 35.26 -14.40
C GLY A 750 17.40 35.68 -13.18
N SER A 751 18.65 36.15 -13.39
CA SER A 751 19.49 36.59 -12.30
C SER A 751 18.98 37.89 -11.65
N GLU A 752 18.37 38.78 -12.44
CA GLU A 752 17.72 39.99 -11.89
C GLU A 752 16.55 39.61 -10.99
N TRP A 753 15.73 38.62 -11.42
CA TRP A 753 14.67 38.11 -10.57
C TRP A 753 15.21 37.49 -9.28
N LEU A 754 16.30 36.71 -9.36
CA LEU A 754 16.92 36.11 -8.18
C LEU A 754 17.40 37.21 -7.19
N LYS A 755 18.03 38.28 -7.70
CA LYS A 755 18.47 39.40 -6.85
C LYS A 755 17.32 40.06 -6.10
N ALA A 756 16.15 40.20 -6.77
CA ALA A 756 14.96 40.79 -6.16
C ALA A 756 14.40 39.87 -5.04
N ASN A 757 14.75 38.59 -5.06
CA ASN A 757 14.31 37.59 -4.07
C ASN A 757 15.43 37.19 -3.10
N GLN A 758 16.47 38.03 -2.99
CA GLN A 758 17.61 37.80 -2.14
C GLN A 758 17.80 39.00 -1.19
N ASN A 759 18.02 38.70 0.08
CA ASN A 759 18.28 39.71 1.11
C ASN A 759 19.70 40.30 0.96
N ASP A 760 19.94 41.44 1.62
CA ASP A 760 21.24 42.12 1.58
C ASP A 760 22.39 41.26 2.09
N ASN A 761 22.12 40.33 3.01
CA ASN A 761 23.14 39.44 3.57
C ASN A 761 23.45 38.24 2.67
N GLY A 762 22.75 38.07 1.55
CA GLY A 762 22.96 36.98 0.60
C GLY A 762 21.96 35.82 0.73
N LYS A 763 21.10 35.83 1.74
CA LYS A 763 20.11 34.77 1.99
C LYS A 763 18.92 34.98 1.06
N PHE A 764 18.43 33.87 0.45
CA PHE A 764 17.20 33.92 -0.37
C PHE A 764 15.96 33.99 0.50
N LYS A 765 14.95 34.72 0.07
CA LYS A 765 13.65 34.81 0.72
C LYS A 765 13.01 33.43 0.71
N GLY A 766 12.43 33.03 1.84
CA GLY A 766 11.83 31.72 2.00
C GLY A 766 12.79 30.63 2.51
N ASP A 767 14.07 30.92 2.60
CA ASP A 767 15.05 30.00 3.20
C ASP A 767 14.79 29.90 4.71
N GLY A 768 14.66 28.71 5.24
CA GLY A 768 14.34 28.47 6.64
C GLY A 768 12.88 28.14 6.90
N ASP A 769 11.99 28.41 5.95
CA ASP A 769 10.57 28.09 6.10
C ASP A 769 10.28 26.64 5.76
N SER A 770 11.12 26.00 4.95
CA SER A 770 10.89 24.65 4.43
C SER A 770 12.14 23.77 4.35
N GLU A 771 13.29 24.27 4.78
CA GLU A 771 14.60 23.56 4.75
C GLU A 771 15.01 23.06 3.35
N ILE A 772 14.51 23.71 2.30
CA ILE A 772 14.73 23.25 0.92
C ILE A 772 16.09 23.75 0.37
N TYR A 773 16.59 24.89 0.88
CA TYR A 773 17.80 25.53 0.33
C TYR A 773 19.06 24.89 0.91
N SER A 774 19.83 24.24 0.05
CA SER A 774 21.13 23.65 0.40
C SER A 774 22.28 24.63 0.06
N ILE A 775 23.45 24.33 0.60
CA ILE A 775 24.70 25.02 0.20
C ILE A 775 24.90 24.89 -1.32
N GLY A 776 24.52 23.75 -1.88
CA GLY A 776 24.57 23.52 -3.33
C GLY A 776 23.73 24.51 -4.11
N HIS A 777 22.53 24.86 -3.63
CA HIS A 777 21.68 25.86 -4.30
C HIS A 777 22.34 27.24 -4.32
N TYR A 778 22.93 27.64 -3.20
CA TYR A 778 23.67 28.92 -3.12
C TYR A 778 24.88 28.92 -4.04
N ALA A 779 25.61 27.80 -4.13
CA ALA A 779 26.74 27.65 -5.03
C ALA A 779 26.27 27.74 -6.49
N ASP A 780 25.16 27.10 -6.84
CA ASP A 780 24.57 27.18 -8.18
C ASP A 780 24.14 28.62 -8.51
N ALA A 781 23.56 29.35 -7.56
CA ALA A 781 23.18 30.76 -7.75
C ALA A 781 24.43 31.62 -8.00
N SER A 782 25.54 31.35 -7.30
CA SER A 782 26.80 32.04 -7.52
C SER A 782 27.33 31.86 -8.95
N LEU A 783 27.23 30.64 -9.46
CA LEU A 783 27.61 30.34 -10.87
C LEU A 783 26.68 31.09 -11.84
N VAL A 784 25.38 31.14 -11.56
CA VAL A 784 24.40 31.85 -12.38
C VAL A 784 24.79 33.36 -12.46
N TYR A 785 25.05 33.98 -11.31
CA TYR A 785 25.47 35.38 -11.24
C TYR A 785 26.80 35.63 -11.99
N TYR A 786 27.76 34.70 -11.85
CA TYR A 786 29.03 34.76 -12.56
C TYR A 786 28.83 34.76 -14.09
N VAL A 787 28.00 33.81 -14.56
CA VAL A 787 27.72 33.71 -16.02
C VAL A 787 26.94 34.93 -16.51
N ALA A 788 26.05 35.48 -15.71
CA ALA A 788 25.27 36.68 -16.04
C ALA A 788 26.14 37.94 -16.06
N GLY A 789 27.39 37.88 -15.57
CA GLY A 789 28.30 39.02 -15.50
C GLY A 789 28.13 39.91 -14.26
N ASP A 790 27.39 39.45 -13.27
CA ASP A 790 27.14 40.20 -12.01
C ASP A 790 28.07 39.74 -10.91
N LYS A 791 29.29 40.27 -10.95
CA LYS A 791 30.37 39.95 -9.99
C LYS A 791 29.97 40.27 -8.55
N LYS A 792 29.28 41.39 -8.34
CA LYS A 792 28.87 41.87 -7.00
C LYS A 792 27.89 40.89 -6.35
N ALA A 793 26.83 40.45 -7.10
CA ALA A 793 25.87 39.47 -6.62
C ALA A 793 26.53 38.12 -6.37
N MET A 794 27.44 37.70 -7.24
CA MET A 794 28.22 36.47 -7.09
C MET A 794 29.00 36.48 -5.79
N GLU A 795 29.78 37.54 -5.54
CA GLU A 795 30.61 37.65 -4.33
C GLU A 795 29.78 37.69 -3.06
N LYS A 796 28.64 38.40 -3.08
CA LYS A 796 27.70 38.47 -1.95
C LYS A 796 27.17 37.08 -1.60
N THR A 797 26.75 36.34 -2.61
CA THR A 797 26.17 34.98 -2.44
C THR A 797 27.27 34.00 -1.96
N LEU A 798 28.45 34.03 -2.54
CA LEU A 798 29.59 33.22 -2.09
C LEU A 798 29.98 33.50 -0.65
N LYS A 799 30.04 34.79 -0.27
CA LYS A 799 30.35 35.16 1.10
C LYS A 799 29.35 34.57 2.10
N TYR A 800 28.07 34.56 1.73
CA TYR A 800 27.04 33.94 2.55
C TYR A 800 27.22 32.40 2.60
N THR A 801 27.47 31.78 1.45
CA THR A 801 27.66 30.32 1.31
C THR A 801 28.83 29.81 2.15
N LEU A 802 29.98 30.51 2.07
CA LEU A 802 31.23 30.09 2.73
C LEU A 802 31.17 30.21 4.26
N LYS A 803 30.14 30.86 4.79
CA LYS A 803 29.90 30.95 6.24
C LYS A 803 29.08 29.81 6.77
N LYS A 804 28.49 29.00 5.90
CA LYS A 804 27.69 27.84 6.28
C LYS A 804 28.59 26.62 6.52
N ASN A 805 28.04 25.66 7.19
CA ASN A 805 28.73 24.38 7.43
C ASN A 805 27.98 23.25 6.70
N UNK A 806 28.63 22.59 5.97
CA UNK A 806 28.11 21.58 5.24
C UNK A 806 27.48 20.60 6.02
N GLU A 807 28.02 20.26 7.20
CA GLU A 807 27.46 19.24 8.09
C GLU A 807 26.01 19.50 8.48
N ASN A 808 25.55 20.73 8.39
CA ASN A 808 24.19 21.11 8.69
C ASN A 808 23.25 21.01 7.47
N ASP A 809 23.78 20.59 6.35
CA ASP A 809 23.01 20.43 5.10
C ASP A 809 22.35 19.04 5.04
N LEU A 810 21.22 18.95 4.37
CA LEU A 810 20.51 17.68 4.17
C LEU A 810 21.30 16.68 3.32
N THR A 811 22.07 17.20 2.35
CA THR A 811 22.91 16.39 1.49
C THR A 811 24.34 16.96 1.50
N PRO A 812 25.05 16.81 2.64
CA PRO A 812 26.32 17.50 2.80
C PRO A 812 27.38 17.12 1.77
N LEU A 813 27.48 15.86 1.38
CA LEU A 813 28.46 15.41 0.38
C LEU A 813 28.16 16.05 -0.97
N LYS A 814 26.93 15.95 -1.45
CA LYS A 814 26.51 16.50 -2.76
C LYS A 814 26.65 18.02 -2.76
N SER A 815 26.26 18.67 -1.66
CA SER A 815 26.37 20.13 -1.53
C SER A 815 27.81 20.57 -1.56
N TYR A 816 28.71 19.87 -0.86
CA TYR A 816 30.15 20.15 -0.90
C TYR A 816 30.69 20.01 -2.34
N LEU A 817 30.38 18.91 -3.01
CA LEU A 817 30.88 18.64 -4.36
C LEU A 817 30.35 19.68 -5.36
N THR A 818 29.08 20.09 -5.22
CA THR A 818 28.48 21.14 -6.04
C THR A 818 29.20 22.47 -5.82
N LEU A 819 29.46 22.83 -4.58
CA LEU A 819 30.22 24.04 -4.23
C LEU A 819 31.64 24.01 -4.86
N PHE A 820 32.38 22.92 -4.65
CA PHE A 820 33.72 22.77 -5.21
C PHE A 820 33.68 22.91 -6.75
N TRP A 821 32.74 22.23 -7.41
CA TRP A 821 32.63 22.25 -8.87
C TRP A 821 32.30 23.64 -9.40
N ASN A 822 31.41 24.36 -8.75
CA ASN A 822 31.04 25.73 -9.16
C ASN A 822 32.20 26.70 -8.93
N LEU A 823 32.92 26.59 -7.80
CA LEU A 823 34.09 27.39 -7.53
C LEU A 823 35.21 27.15 -8.57
N LYS A 824 35.37 25.91 -9.00
CA LYS A 824 36.31 25.52 -10.03
C LYS A 824 35.98 26.20 -11.38
N MET A 825 34.71 26.31 -11.70
CA MET A 825 34.23 27.00 -12.93
C MET A 825 34.38 28.51 -12.83
N ILE A 826 34.12 29.09 -11.66
CA ILE A 826 34.18 30.54 -11.44
C ILE A 826 35.66 31.00 -11.39
N TYR A 827 36.49 30.25 -10.71
CA TYR A 827 37.92 30.59 -10.50
C TYR A 827 38.81 29.56 -11.18
N ASN A 828 39.42 28.70 -10.41
CA ASN A 828 40.24 27.57 -10.84
C ASN A 828 40.23 26.50 -9.75
N GLU A 829 40.92 25.39 -10.02
CA GLU A 829 40.95 24.24 -9.11
C GLU A 829 41.59 24.53 -7.76
N ASP A 830 42.73 25.27 -7.74
CA ASP A 830 43.47 25.58 -6.51
C ASP A 830 42.63 26.47 -5.57
N ILE A 831 42.00 27.51 -6.13
CA ILE A 831 41.10 28.40 -5.40
C ILE A 831 39.85 27.64 -4.90
N ALA A 832 39.35 26.73 -5.71
CA ALA A 832 38.19 25.91 -5.35
C ALA A 832 38.51 25.02 -4.14
N LEU A 833 39.66 24.38 -4.11
CA LEU A 833 40.13 23.58 -2.97
C LEU A 833 40.21 24.42 -1.69
N GLU A 834 40.86 25.61 -1.81
CA GLU A 834 41.03 26.52 -0.68
C GLU A 834 39.69 26.99 -0.14
N LEU A 835 38.84 27.57 -1.02
CA LEU A 835 37.60 28.19 -0.59
C LEU A 835 36.58 27.12 -0.09
N SER A 836 36.46 25.99 -0.76
CA SER A 836 35.51 24.96 -0.37
C SER A 836 35.88 24.30 0.98
N SER A 837 37.17 24.30 1.33
CA SER A 837 37.59 23.76 2.63
C SER A 837 37.09 24.63 3.80
N GLN A 838 36.66 25.85 3.55
CA GLN A 838 36.19 26.78 4.60
C GLN A 838 34.84 26.37 5.18
N VAL A 839 34.02 25.61 4.42
CA VAL A 839 32.69 25.14 4.89
C VAL A 839 32.79 23.82 5.66
N LEU A 840 33.94 23.18 5.68
CA LEU A 840 34.23 21.95 6.38
C LEU A 840 34.74 22.20 7.79
#